data_af513d30a719ba3622fabf9c48ac3f48
#
_entry.id   af513d30a719ba3622fabf9c48ac3f48
#
_cell.length_a   1.000
_cell.length_b   1.000
_cell.length_c   1.000
_cell.angle_alpha   90.00
_cell.angle_beta   90.00
_cell.angle_gamma   90.00
#
_symmetry.space_group_name_H-M   'P 1'
#
loop_
_entity.id
_entity.type
_entity.pdbx_description
1 polymer ?
#
loop_
_entity_poly.entity_id
_entity_poly.type
_entity_poly.pdbx_seq_one_letter_code
_entity_poly.pdbx_strand_id
1 'polypeptide(L)'
;MRARSLGVALVAAALVAACLLLAAGWRSERVDYDQHRPDDTAPPAITFAGVAGQSVGQSFRPHLPVTAITLRIGNARATADGKLRFVLREGGVAGRTISDLPIQPSSATRLYFPLGPLTAERDYYFALEGDRATLSSLAISYYPADSYSGGAMYVDGKQQSGDLTVRWLARYDGLAALGDTVAGLLGNLWLAVCVLLLYLLPGRAALALLPTGVLNAAQKLVAAPALTLAMLPVLLLWLQPTGLRLGGWQAWLLLAICAAVVGGDEWRRRGVEGLRQVQGWGRYALLGGYLLVGGAMRLLTAAPMQAGSGIDGYHHSLITQMIGERGVLPTDYQPYAPLASFTYHYGFHTLAAALGWLTGLGSVPLTLLTGQLLSVLVAASLYLVVEKLVGNSLMALAAAFTVSILTIFPAFYVNWSRFTQLAGLELLPVALLLLVLAATPDQATPQRGGWLAGRWRLTALAVLAGGGLFVVHYRIWIVYATFAAILSAANLLAPLAAGRSLRAASYRLLATSLPVALGLLLVLPWAINLLRNFSVQVVNKTDGSNAAFYDLITLIGDQPLRYFSTWPLLGLAVGGGLLSLLRRERWAIVLLLWCELHILLSNPYWVRLPFAGLVDNVTLVQCSFIPVAIFAAYAVAALLGWVGSMVAGQLDASGRRTLAAGCAAVTLAAGVAGGLPQLDILDLKPYVASQDVAAMRWIAANTPQDARFLVSDFAFTWASNLAQGSDAGLWLPLLSRPTGSEPPTTVRTSTAPPQPSYNERLADPAYLTMTVETTLAAVALTNAATTDERSVIAAWQTLREYGVGYIYVGSRGGILSPLTLDRYPQAVPLYHADGVWVYAIR
;
A
#
# COMPACT_ATOMS: atom_id res chain seq x y z
N MET A 1 0.52 3.33 44.16
CA MET A 1 0.60 4.27 43.02
C MET A 1 2.00 4.38 42.40
N ARG A 2 3.10 4.58 43.16
CA ARG A 2 4.45 4.76 42.63
C ARG A 2 5.00 3.60 41.74
N ALA A 3 4.70 2.34 42.07
CA ALA A 3 5.21 1.20 41.29
C ALA A 3 4.47 1.01 39.92
N ARG A 4 3.24 1.51 39.76
CA ARG A 4 2.52 1.52 38.49
C ARG A 4 3.03 2.62 37.57
N SER A 5 3.36 3.78 38.10
CA SER A 5 3.95 4.90 37.33
C SER A 5 5.34 4.55 36.80
N LEU A 6 6.16 3.79 37.58
CA LEU A 6 7.48 3.37 37.16
C LEU A 6 7.44 2.38 35.99
N GLY A 7 6.53 1.41 36.02
CA GLY A 7 6.36 0.47 34.89
C GLY A 7 5.89 1.14 33.60
N VAL A 8 4.95 2.08 33.68
CA VAL A 8 4.50 2.89 32.52
C VAL A 8 5.65 3.76 31.99
N ALA A 9 6.40 4.41 32.90
CA ALA A 9 7.54 5.23 32.51
C ALA A 9 8.65 4.41 31.83
N LEU A 10 8.93 3.19 32.31
CA LEU A 10 9.92 2.30 31.69
C LEU A 10 9.48 1.81 30.32
N VAL A 11 8.19 1.47 30.13
CA VAL A 11 7.65 1.10 28.81
C VAL A 11 7.68 2.29 27.87
N ALA A 12 7.30 3.48 28.33
CA ALA A 12 7.37 4.70 27.53
C ALA A 12 8.81 5.05 27.16
N ALA A 13 9.76 4.94 28.10
CA ALA A 13 11.17 5.13 27.83
C ALA A 13 11.73 4.12 26.84
N ALA A 14 11.36 2.83 26.96
CA ALA A 14 11.75 1.79 26.01
C ALA A 14 11.16 2.03 24.62
N LEU A 15 9.93 2.54 24.51
CA LEU A 15 9.29 2.94 23.26
C LEU A 15 10.02 4.10 22.61
N VAL A 16 10.31 5.16 23.38
CA VAL A 16 11.07 6.31 22.89
C VAL A 16 12.48 5.86 22.46
N ALA A 17 13.16 5.04 23.25
CA ALA A 17 14.45 4.50 22.88
C ALA A 17 14.38 3.64 21.60
N ALA A 18 13.35 2.82 21.43
CA ALA A 18 13.17 2.04 20.21
C ALA A 18 12.88 2.93 18.99
N CYS A 19 12.05 3.97 19.13
CA CYS A 19 11.82 4.95 18.05
C CYS A 19 13.11 5.71 17.70
N LEU A 20 13.91 6.09 18.70
CA LEU A 20 15.20 6.76 18.48
C LEU A 20 16.24 5.81 17.86
N LEU A 21 16.28 4.53 18.25
CA LEU A 21 17.14 3.53 17.63
C LEU A 21 16.72 3.22 16.20
N LEU A 22 15.41 3.14 15.91
CA LEU A 22 14.86 3.07 14.56
C LEU A 22 15.31 4.26 13.75
N ALA A 23 15.10 5.45 14.28
CA ALA A 23 15.44 6.68 13.61
C ALA A 23 16.98 6.79 13.38
N ALA A 24 17.80 6.37 14.35
CA ALA A 24 19.25 6.40 14.22
C ALA A 24 19.83 5.34 13.29
N GLY A 25 19.17 4.17 13.20
CA GLY A 25 19.60 3.05 12.35
C GLY A 25 19.06 3.09 10.94
N TRP A 26 17.93 3.75 10.73
CA TRP A 26 17.31 3.84 9.41
C TRP A 26 18.03 4.86 8.54
N ARG A 27 18.41 4.41 7.37
CA ARG A 27 19.04 5.25 6.34
C ARG A 27 18.38 4.91 5.03
N SER A 28 17.85 5.92 4.38
CA SER A 28 17.30 5.84 3.03
C SER A 28 17.98 6.87 2.15
N GLU A 29 17.95 6.63 0.87
CA GLU A 29 18.38 7.61 -0.12
C GLU A 29 17.13 8.23 -0.74
N ARG A 30 16.99 9.53 -0.63
CA ARG A 30 16.03 10.30 -1.42
C ARG A 30 16.65 10.62 -2.76
N VAL A 31 15.89 10.42 -3.80
CA VAL A 31 16.28 10.87 -5.13
C VAL A 31 15.99 12.37 -5.21
N ASP A 32 17.04 13.15 -5.39
CA ASP A 32 16.94 14.57 -5.68
C ASP A 32 16.63 14.79 -7.17
N TYR A 33 17.32 14.03 -8.03
CA TYR A 33 17.10 14.00 -9.46
C TYR A 33 17.40 12.62 -10.03
N ASP A 34 16.56 12.12 -10.94
CA ASP A 34 16.73 10.84 -11.62
C ASP A 34 16.38 10.95 -13.11
N GLN A 35 17.38 10.80 -13.92
CA GLN A 35 17.24 10.75 -15.38
C GLN A 35 17.18 9.30 -15.91
N HIS A 36 17.10 8.30 -15.04
CA HIS A 36 16.99 6.93 -15.48
C HIS A 36 15.58 6.65 -16.00
N ARG A 37 15.39 6.80 -17.30
CA ARG A 37 14.18 6.41 -18.00
C ARG A 37 14.22 4.91 -18.25
N PRO A 38 13.36 4.10 -17.64
CA PRO A 38 13.44 2.64 -17.76
C PRO A 38 13.14 2.12 -19.18
N ASP A 39 12.43 2.91 -19.97
CA ASP A 39 11.90 2.48 -21.28
C ASP A 39 12.65 3.09 -22.48
N ASP A 40 13.67 3.91 -22.24
CA ASP A 40 14.55 4.34 -23.32
C ASP A 40 15.32 3.13 -23.87
N THR A 41 15.10 2.82 -25.13
CA THR A 41 16.01 1.99 -25.93
C THR A 41 17.41 2.55 -25.74
N ALA A 42 18.36 1.71 -25.34
CA ALA A 42 19.71 2.02 -24.89
C ALA A 42 20.16 3.45 -25.25
N PRO A 43 20.23 4.36 -24.27
CA PRO A 43 20.58 5.76 -24.57
C PRO A 43 21.93 5.80 -25.29
N PRO A 44 22.15 6.74 -26.19
CA PRO A 44 23.44 6.92 -26.82
C PRO A 44 24.52 7.05 -25.75
N ALA A 45 25.71 6.59 -26.04
CA ALA A 45 26.78 6.58 -25.07
C ALA A 45 28.03 7.26 -25.65
N ILE A 46 28.68 8.07 -24.84
CA ILE A 46 29.99 8.61 -25.13
C ILE A 46 31.03 7.55 -24.79
N THR A 47 31.73 7.06 -25.80
CA THR A 47 32.82 6.10 -25.56
C THR A 47 34.06 6.85 -25.11
N PHE A 48 34.61 6.44 -23.98
CA PHE A 48 35.87 6.95 -23.46
C PHE A 48 37.00 6.33 -24.27
N ALA A 49 37.66 7.14 -25.13
CA ALA A 49 38.65 6.62 -26.05
C ALA A 49 40.05 6.43 -25.46
N GLY A 50 40.25 6.61 -24.17
CA GLY A 50 41.54 6.45 -23.52
C GLY A 50 42.60 7.49 -23.91
N VAL A 51 42.19 8.64 -24.41
CA VAL A 51 43.06 9.76 -24.77
C VAL A 51 43.43 10.53 -23.50
N ALA A 52 44.71 10.81 -23.32
CA ALA A 52 45.20 11.59 -22.19
C ALA A 52 44.50 12.95 -22.11
N GLY A 53 43.95 13.25 -20.92
CA GLY A 53 43.26 14.51 -20.69
C GLY A 53 41.78 14.53 -21.08
N GLN A 54 41.22 13.41 -21.55
CA GLN A 54 39.79 13.33 -21.85
C GLN A 54 38.95 13.35 -20.58
N SER A 55 37.91 14.20 -20.56
CA SER A 55 36.99 14.31 -19.45
C SER A 55 35.55 14.38 -19.96
N VAL A 56 34.64 13.76 -19.23
CA VAL A 56 33.21 13.83 -19.43
C VAL A 56 32.56 14.18 -18.10
N GLY A 57 31.78 15.22 -18.04
CA GLY A 57 31.19 15.71 -16.79
C GLY A 57 29.85 16.39 -16.95
N GLN A 58 29.23 16.70 -15.81
CA GLN A 58 27.95 17.39 -15.71
C GLN A 58 28.02 18.45 -14.63
N SER A 59 27.59 19.70 -14.94
CA SER A 59 27.29 20.67 -13.88
C SER A 59 25.87 20.44 -13.34
N PHE A 60 25.67 20.71 -12.05
CA PHE A 60 24.40 20.53 -11.42
C PHE A 60 24.22 21.40 -10.17
N ARG A 61 22.97 21.65 -9.82
CA ARG A 61 22.57 22.35 -8.60
C ARG A 61 21.57 21.48 -7.83
N PRO A 62 21.99 20.80 -6.78
CA PRO A 62 21.10 19.93 -6.00
C PRO A 62 20.11 20.74 -5.18
N HIS A 63 18.86 20.26 -5.07
CA HIS A 63 17.84 20.83 -4.19
C HIS A 63 17.91 20.25 -2.76
N LEU A 64 18.51 19.05 -2.61
CA LEU A 64 18.73 18.38 -1.34
C LEU A 64 20.23 18.23 -1.06
N PRO A 65 20.63 17.97 0.20
CA PRO A 65 22.02 17.66 0.54
C PRO A 65 22.45 16.31 -0.07
N VAL A 66 22.89 16.31 -1.31
CA VAL A 66 23.32 15.11 -2.06
C VAL A 66 24.50 14.43 -1.38
N THR A 67 24.41 13.12 -1.20
CA THR A 67 25.44 12.28 -0.57
C THR A 67 25.96 11.18 -1.49
N ALA A 68 25.36 11.00 -2.67
CA ALA A 68 25.88 10.10 -3.69
C ALA A 68 25.43 10.52 -5.09
N ILE A 69 26.24 10.17 -6.07
CA ILE A 69 25.93 10.32 -7.50
C ILE A 69 26.03 8.95 -8.14
N THR A 70 25.06 8.59 -8.98
CA THR A 70 25.14 7.39 -9.81
C THR A 70 25.13 7.75 -11.29
N LEU A 71 25.98 7.06 -12.06
CA LEU A 71 26.08 7.19 -13.50
C LEU A 71 25.69 5.86 -14.17
N ARG A 72 24.91 5.92 -15.23
CA ARG A 72 24.64 4.76 -16.07
C ARG A 72 25.75 4.54 -17.07
N ILE A 73 26.19 3.29 -17.21
CA ILE A 73 27.19 2.87 -18.20
C ILE A 73 26.56 1.89 -19.17
N GLY A 74 26.79 2.13 -20.47
CA GLY A 74 26.24 1.29 -21.54
C GLY A 74 26.97 -0.03 -21.74
N ASN A 75 28.30 -0.08 -21.49
CA ASN A 75 29.09 -1.29 -21.61
C ASN A 75 30.30 -1.23 -20.69
N ALA A 76 30.38 -2.16 -19.75
CA ALA A 76 31.48 -2.26 -18.79
C ALA A 76 32.40 -3.44 -19.12
N ARG A 77 33.09 -3.41 -20.25
CA ARG A 77 34.28 -4.25 -20.45
C ARG A 77 35.50 -3.45 -20.01
N ALA A 78 35.72 -3.38 -18.70
CA ALA A 78 36.90 -2.75 -18.14
C ALA A 78 38.09 -3.71 -18.21
N THR A 79 39.14 -3.31 -18.91
CA THR A 79 40.48 -3.89 -18.73
C THR A 79 41.16 -3.19 -17.56
N ALA A 80 41.82 -3.97 -16.72
CA ALA A 80 42.18 -3.64 -15.33
C ALA A 80 43.21 -2.51 -15.09
N ASP A 81 43.71 -1.81 -16.08
CA ASP A 81 44.89 -0.95 -15.92
C ASP A 81 44.64 0.57 -16.10
N GLY A 82 43.38 1.03 -16.06
CA GLY A 82 43.09 2.43 -16.29
C GLY A 82 42.92 3.27 -15.05
N LYS A 83 43.47 4.44 -15.01
CA LYS A 83 43.32 5.44 -13.94
C LYS A 83 42.20 6.40 -14.24
N LEU A 84 40.97 5.90 -14.29
CA LEU A 84 39.78 6.77 -14.36
C LEU A 84 39.46 7.28 -12.95
N ARG A 85 39.19 8.57 -12.83
CA ARG A 85 38.88 9.25 -11.57
C ARG A 85 37.52 9.92 -11.69
N PHE A 86 36.77 9.87 -10.64
CA PHE A 86 35.61 10.71 -10.44
C PHE A 86 36.05 11.95 -9.65
N VAL A 87 35.95 13.11 -10.28
CA VAL A 87 36.33 14.40 -9.67
C VAL A 87 35.09 15.23 -9.46
N LEU A 88 34.88 15.75 -8.26
CA LEU A 88 33.79 16.67 -7.91
C LEU A 88 34.36 18.03 -7.54
N ARG A 89 33.81 19.09 -8.16
CA ARG A 89 34.20 20.48 -7.94
C ARG A 89 33.02 21.33 -7.45
N GLU A 90 33.29 22.28 -6.59
CA GLU A 90 32.33 23.29 -6.14
C GLU A 90 32.54 24.57 -6.97
N GLY A 91 31.48 25.19 -7.53
CA GLY A 91 31.52 26.41 -8.30
C GLY A 91 31.70 26.20 -9.81
N GLY A 92 31.38 24.99 -10.35
CA GLY A 92 31.41 24.70 -11.78
C GLY A 92 32.71 24.05 -12.29
N VAL A 93 32.93 24.05 -13.62
CA VAL A 93 34.00 23.33 -14.30
C VAL A 93 35.40 23.74 -13.82
N ALA A 94 35.62 25.02 -13.58
CA ALA A 94 36.90 25.55 -13.04
C ALA A 94 36.92 25.67 -11.51
N GLY A 95 35.93 25.12 -10.84
CA GLY A 95 35.73 25.20 -9.38
C GLY A 95 36.76 24.42 -8.57
N ARG A 96 36.74 24.63 -7.27
CA ARG A 96 37.61 23.94 -6.31
C ARG A 96 37.24 22.45 -6.21
N THR A 97 38.23 21.58 -6.39
CA THR A 97 38.03 20.15 -6.18
C THR A 97 37.73 19.85 -4.71
N ILE A 98 36.61 19.18 -4.44
CA ILE A 98 36.15 18.79 -3.10
C ILE A 98 36.15 17.26 -2.90
N SER A 99 36.13 16.49 -3.99
CA SER A 99 36.26 15.03 -3.96
C SER A 99 37.01 14.53 -5.18
N ASP A 100 37.81 13.50 -5.01
CA ASP A 100 38.59 12.88 -6.06
C ASP A 100 38.75 11.39 -5.75
N LEU A 101 37.96 10.56 -6.46
CA LEU A 101 37.80 9.15 -6.18
C LEU A 101 38.30 8.29 -7.35
N PRO A 102 39.17 7.30 -7.13
CA PRO A 102 39.53 6.34 -8.16
C PRO A 102 38.31 5.47 -8.51
N ILE A 103 38.08 5.24 -9.79
CA ILE A 103 37.03 4.35 -10.26
C ILE A 103 37.61 2.96 -10.43
N GLN A 104 37.06 2.01 -9.69
CA GLN A 104 37.36 0.61 -9.89
C GLN A 104 36.52 0.02 -11.01
N PRO A 105 37.12 -0.83 -11.89
CA PRO A 105 36.36 -1.53 -12.90
C PRO A 105 35.22 -2.35 -12.29
N SER A 106 34.03 -2.20 -12.81
CA SER A 106 32.86 -2.92 -12.32
C SER A 106 32.07 -3.51 -13.49
N SER A 107 31.56 -4.71 -13.34
CA SER A 107 30.59 -5.30 -14.28
C SER A 107 29.17 -4.70 -14.13
N ALA A 108 28.99 -3.77 -13.20
CA ALA A 108 27.69 -3.12 -12.96
C ALA A 108 27.35 -2.14 -14.08
N THR A 109 26.08 -2.07 -14.44
CA THR A 109 25.54 -1.10 -15.41
C THR A 109 25.44 0.31 -14.85
N ARG A 110 25.84 0.51 -13.58
CA ARG A 110 25.82 1.79 -12.87
C ARG A 110 27.08 1.93 -12.02
N LEU A 111 27.68 3.09 -12.06
CA LEU A 111 28.73 3.49 -11.13
C LEU A 111 28.11 4.29 -9.99
N TYR A 112 28.49 3.98 -8.75
CA TYR A 112 28.03 4.66 -7.55
C TYR A 112 29.20 5.37 -6.88
N PHE A 113 29.05 6.68 -6.65
CA PHE A 113 30.04 7.53 -6.02
C PHE A 113 29.53 8.10 -4.72
N PRO A 114 29.95 7.55 -3.57
CA PRO A 114 29.60 8.13 -2.27
C PRO A 114 30.33 9.45 -2.05
N LEU A 115 29.62 10.43 -1.52
CA LEU A 115 30.11 11.78 -1.28
C LEU A 115 29.87 12.19 0.17
N GLY A 116 30.62 13.21 0.63
CA GLY A 116 30.17 14.00 1.76
C GLY A 116 28.91 14.78 1.40
N PRO A 117 28.05 15.15 2.37
CA PRO A 117 26.82 15.88 2.07
C PRO A 117 27.14 17.21 1.42
N LEU A 118 26.62 17.41 0.20
CA LEU A 118 26.73 18.64 -0.55
C LEU A 118 25.73 19.67 0.00
N THR A 119 26.08 20.96 -0.06
CA THR A 119 25.13 22.03 0.29
C THR A 119 24.11 22.17 -0.83
N ALA A 120 22.80 22.10 -0.47
CA ALA A 120 21.73 22.36 -1.43
C ALA A 120 21.81 23.80 -2.02
N GLU A 121 21.27 23.99 -3.20
CA GLU A 121 21.20 25.26 -3.96
C GLU A 121 22.57 25.89 -4.26
N ARG A 122 23.64 25.07 -4.33
CA ARG A 122 24.97 25.49 -4.80
C ARG A 122 25.33 24.81 -6.11
N ASP A 123 26.14 25.47 -6.90
CA ASP A 123 26.61 24.92 -8.16
C ASP A 123 27.79 23.97 -7.93
N TYR A 124 27.68 22.80 -8.53
CA TYR A 124 28.70 21.76 -8.54
C TYR A 124 28.98 21.29 -9.96
N TYR A 125 30.11 20.68 -10.13
CA TYR A 125 30.51 20.02 -11.37
C TYR A 125 31.18 18.70 -11.01
N PHE A 126 30.71 17.59 -11.54
CA PHE A 126 31.51 16.38 -11.50
C PHE A 126 32.01 16.00 -12.89
N ALA A 127 33.13 15.31 -12.93
CA ALA A 127 33.70 14.75 -14.15
C ALA A 127 34.28 13.36 -13.90
N LEU A 128 34.23 12.53 -14.94
CA LEU A 128 35.09 11.39 -15.10
C LEU A 128 36.30 11.87 -15.90
N GLU A 129 37.47 11.80 -15.27
CA GLU A 129 38.74 12.20 -15.88
C GLU A 129 39.61 10.94 -16.08
N GLY A 130 40.12 10.77 -17.31
CA GLY A 130 40.89 9.58 -17.67
C GLY A 130 42.33 9.90 -17.92
N ASP A 131 43.24 8.98 -17.51
CA ASP A 131 44.62 8.93 -17.94
C ASP A 131 44.81 7.85 -19.02
N ARG A 132 45.85 7.94 -19.78
CA ARG A 132 46.20 7.48 -21.10
C ARG A 132 46.01 6.02 -21.51
N ALA A 133 45.70 5.13 -20.75
CA ALA A 133 45.67 3.75 -21.23
C ALA A 133 44.63 2.99 -20.44
N THR A 134 43.64 2.46 -21.06
CA THR A 134 42.96 1.28 -20.57
C THR A 134 41.47 1.27 -20.38
N LEU A 135 40.71 2.33 -20.63
CA LEU A 135 39.26 2.17 -20.75
C LEU A 135 38.83 2.28 -22.23
N SER A 136 39.36 1.37 -23.05
CA SER A 136 38.99 1.28 -24.47
C SER A 136 37.52 0.94 -24.72
N SER A 137 36.71 0.86 -23.64
CA SER A 137 35.31 0.45 -23.78
C SER A 137 34.34 0.96 -22.71
N LEU A 138 34.68 1.94 -21.86
CA LEU A 138 33.67 2.50 -20.95
C LEU A 138 32.77 3.46 -21.77
N ALA A 139 31.52 3.04 -21.98
CA ALA A 139 30.52 3.87 -22.60
C ALA A 139 29.64 4.51 -21.50
N ILE A 140 29.67 5.85 -21.42
CA ILE A 140 28.87 6.63 -20.48
C ILE A 140 27.59 7.04 -21.19
N SER A 141 26.45 6.62 -20.63
CA SER A 141 25.15 6.96 -21.19
C SER A 141 24.83 8.44 -20.98
N TYR A 142 24.32 9.07 -22.00
CA TYR A 142 23.83 10.44 -21.95
C TYR A 142 22.48 10.56 -22.67
N TYR A 143 21.77 11.61 -22.38
CA TYR A 143 20.53 11.97 -23.02
C TYR A 143 20.78 13.20 -23.91
N PRO A 144 20.60 13.11 -25.26
CA PRO A 144 20.97 14.21 -26.17
C PRO A 144 20.10 15.47 -26.06
N ALA A 145 18.86 15.34 -25.50
CA ALA A 145 18.07 16.53 -25.20
C ALA A 145 18.50 17.09 -23.82
N ASP A 146 18.38 18.40 -23.68
CA ASP A 146 18.55 19.09 -22.41
C ASP A 146 17.44 18.70 -21.47
N SER A 147 17.68 17.68 -20.64
CA SER A 147 16.72 17.10 -19.72
C SER A 147 16.84 17.62 -18.31
N TYR A 148 17.95 18.25 -18.00
CA TYR A 148 18.23 18.83 -16.68
C TYR A 148 18.52 20.31 -16.80
N SER A 149 17.52 21.14 -16.53
CA SER A 149 17.61 22.60 -16.64
C SER A 149 18.57 23.27 -15.64
N GLY A 150 19.00 22.56 -14.60
CA GLY A 150 19.90 23.05 -13.54
C GLY A 150 21.40 22.93 -13.87
N GLY A 151 21.76 22.49 -15.06
CA GLY A 151 23.16 22.31 -15.44
C GLY A 151 23.38 21.97 -16.90
N ALA A 152 24.58 21.51 -17.26
CA ALA A 152 24.93 21.15 -18.61
C ALA A 152 25.99 20.04 -18.63
N MET A 153 26.02 19.26 -19.71
CA MET A 153 27.04 18.26 -19.97
C MET A 153 28.30 18.92 -20.58
N TYR A 154 29.45 18.42 -20.23
CA TYR A 154 30.75 18.86 -20.74
C TYR A 154 31.58 17.67 -21.23
N VAL A 155 32.23 17.83 -22.36
CA VAL A 155 33.27 16.94 -22.88
C VAL A 155 34.54 17.74 -23.07
N ASP A 156 35.63 17.35 -22.49
CA ASP A 156 36.91 18.05 -22.48
C ASP A 156 36.80 19.54 -22.11
N GLY A 157 36.00 19.81 -21.07
CA GLY A 157 35.73 21.15 -20.56
C GLY A 157 34.87 22.03 -21.45
N LYS A 158 34.39 21.51 -22.59
CA LYS A 158 33.50 22.25 -23.52
C LYS A 158 32.06 21.77 -23.30
N GLN A 159 31.17 22.73 -23.14
CA GLN A 159 29.75 22.45 -23.02
C GLN A 159 29.22 21.77 -24.29
N GLN A 160 28.42 20.73 -24.08
CA GLN A 160 27.73 19.96 -25.11
C GLN A 160 26.23 20.06 -24.93
N SER A 161 25.47 19.74 -25.99
CA SER A 161 24.02 19.54 -25.88
C SER A 161 23.67 18.22 -25.14
N GLY A 162 22.61 18.25 -24.35
CA GLY A 162 22.15 17.09 -23.60
C GLY A 162 22.78 16.94 -22.21
N ASP A 163 22.45 15.86 -21.53
CA ASP A 163 22.85 15.58 -20.14
C ASP A 163 23.28 14.14 -19.97
N LEU A 164 24.20 13.90 -19.00
CA LEU A 164 24.57 12.55 -18.64
C LEU A 164 23.41 11.85 -17.95
N THR A 165 23.29 10.55 -18.17
CA THR A 165 22.26 9.74 -17.48
C THR A 165 22.70 9.49 -16.04
N VAL A 166 22.22 10.34 -15.16
CA VAL A 166 22.66 10.46 -13.76
C VAL A 166 21.48 10.39 -12.80
N ARG A 167 21.81 10.10 -11.55
CA ARG A 167 20.92 10.21 -10.41
C ARG A 167 21.70 10.84 -9.26
N TRP A 168 21.14 11.89 -8.66
CA TRP A 168 21.64 12.41 -7.41
C TRP A 168 20.82 11.84 -6.27
N LEU A 169 21.54 11.37 -5.24
CA LEU A 169 20.95 10.78 -4.06
C LEU A 169 21.31 11.61 -2.84
N ALA A 170 20.30 12.04 -2.12
CA ALA A 170 20.46 12.70 -0.84
C ALA A 170 20.21 11.70 0.30
N ARG A 171 21.07 11.70 1.30
CA ARG A 171 20.85 10.89 2.48
C ARG A 171 19.66 11.43 3.26
N TYR A 172 18.78 10.54 3.57
CA TYR A 172 17.64 10.81 4.43
C TYR A 172 17.74 9.89 5.65
N ASP A 173 18.29 10.41 6.73
CA ASP A 173 18.42 9.65 7.95
C ASP A 173 17.10 9.64 8.73
N GLY A 174 16.96 8.62 9.59
CA GLY A 174 15.72 8.41 10.31
C GLY A 174 15.42 9.49 11.35
N LEU A 175 16.41 10.23 11.84
CA LEU A 175 16.17 11.34 12.76
C LEU A 175 15.57 12.54 12.04
N ALA A 176 16.09 12.87 10.83
CA ALA A 176 15.49 13.89 9.98
C ALA A 176 14.05 13.46 9.59
N ALA A 177 13.87 12.21 9.16
CA ALA A 177 12.57 11.66 8.82
C ALA A 177 11.58 11.68 10.01
N LEU A 178 12.06 11.35 11.20
CA LEU A 178 11.25 11.45 12.43
C LEU A 178 10.89 12.92 12.73
N GLY A 179 11.86 13.83 12.58
CA GLY A 179 11.64 15.27 12.74
C GLY A 179 10.59 15.80 11.77
N ASP A 180 10.71 15.48 10.48
CA ASP A 180 9.76 15.85 9.45
C ASP A 180 8.37 15.24 9.73
N THR A 181 8.31 13.98 10.17
CA THR A 181 7.05 13.31 10.54
C THR A 181 6.40 14.01 11.74
N VAL A 182 7.17 14.32 12.78
CA VAL A 182 6.67 15.02 13.97
C VAL A 182 6.22 16.44 13.60
N ALA A 183 7.02 17.17 12.83
CA ALA A 183 6.65 18.50 12.35
C ALA A 183 5.39 18.46 11.49
N GLY A 184 5.28 17.45 10.59
CA GLY A 184 4.09 17.22 9.78
C GLY A 184 2.86 16.89 10.63
N LEU A 185 2.99 16.05 11.65
CA LEU A 185 1.90 15.75 12.59
C LEU A 185 1.49 17.00 13.41
N LEU A 186 2.46 17.77 13.90
CA LEU A 186 2.18 19.00 14.65
C LEU A 186 1.54 20.07 13.75
N GLY A 187 2.02 20.22 12.51
CA GLY A 187 1.43 21.11 11.51
C GLY A 187 0.06 20.66 11.04
N ASN A 188 -0.29 19.39 11.23
CA ASN A 188 -1.56 18.77 10.82
C ASN A 188 -2.29 18.13 12.01
N LEU A 189 -2.25 18.74 13.20
CA LEU A 189 -2.98 18.23 14.37
C LEU A 189 -4.46 18.02 14.10
N TRP A 190 -5.05 18.90 13.28
CA TRP A 190 -6.43 18.75 12.83
C TRP A 190 -6.65 17.44 12.09
N LEU A 191 -5.75 17.06 11.18
CA LEU A 191 -5.81 15.76 10.48
C LEU A 191 -5.76 14.59 11.47
N ALA A 192 -4.85 14.64 12.46
CA ALA A 192 -4.76 13.61 13.49
C ALA A 192 -6.05 13.49 14.31
N VAL A 193 -6.66 14.63 14.67
CA VAL A 193 -7.96 14.67 15.36
C VAL A 193 -9.06 14.06 14.47
N CYS A 194 -9.15 14.44 13.19
CA CYS A 194 -10.13 13.88 12.25
C CYS A 194 -9.96 12.38 12.07
N VAL A 195 -8.71 11.89 11.96
CA VAL A 195 -8.41 10.45 11.91
C VAL A 195 -8.92 9.74 13.14
N LEU A 196 -8.57 10.21 14.34
CA LEU A 196 -9.01 9.58 15.60
C LEU A 196 -10.53 9.58 15.73
N LEU A 197 -11.19 10.70 15.44
CA LEU A 197 -12.66 10.78 15.52
C LEU A 197 -13.31 9.85 14.51
N LEU A 198 -12.87 9.87 13.25
CA LEU A 198 -13.47 9.06 12.18
C LEU A 198 -13.23 7.57 12.42
N TYR A 199 -12.02 7.15 12.77
CA TYR A 199 -11.71 5.73 12.93
C TYR A 199 -12.35 5.12 14.18
N LEU A 200 -12.51 5.91 15.25
CA LEU A 200 -12.97 5.37 16.52
C LEU A 200 -14.46 5.56 16.77
N LEU A 201 -15.04 6.74 16.52
CA LEU A 201 -16.41 7.04 16.98
C LEU A 201 -17.49 6.19 16.30
N PRO A 202 -17.53 6.00 14.97
CA PRO A 202 -18.61 5.25 14.34
C PRO A 202 -18.61 3.78 14.80
N GLY A 203 -17.46 3.11 14.78
CA GLY A 203 -17.36 1.73 15.23
C GLY A 203 -17.59 1.58 16.75
N ARG A 204 -17.16 2.58 17.55
CA ARG A 204 -17.45 2.57 18.99
C ARG A 204 -18.93 2.77 19.26
N ALA A 205 -19.63 3.57 18.45
CA ALA A 205 -21.09 3.72 18.52
C ALA A 205 -21.81 2.40 18.19
N ALA A 206 -21.36 1.70 17.11
CA ALA A 206 -21.89 0.36 16.80
C ALA A 206 -21.68 -0.63 17.97
N LEU A 207 -20.51 -0.58 18.63
CA LEU A 207 -20.19 -1.40 19.80
C LEU A 207 -21.00 -1.06 21.07
N ALA A 208 -21.80 0.01 21.06
CA ALA A 208 -22.77 0.24 22.11
C ALA A 208 -23.90 -0.84 22.14
N LEU A 209 -24.09 -1.53 21.02
CA LEU A 209 -24.98 -2.70 20.96
C LEU A 209 -24.48 -3.90 21.77
N LEU A 210 -23.16 -4.01 22.02
CA LEU A 210 -22.61 -5.16 22.75
C LEU A 210 -23.17 -5.26 24.17
N PRO A 211 -23.56 -6.45 24.63
CA PRO A 211 -23.85 -6.70 26.02
C PRO A 211 -22.63 -6.35 26.91
N THR A 212 -22.92 -5.99 28.16
CA THR A 212 -21.86 -5.73 29.16
C THR A 212 -21.00 -6.98 29.37
N GLY A 213 -19.69 -6.78 29.56
CA GLY A 213 -18.75 -7.89 29.86
C GLY A 213 -18.21 -8.64 28.64
N VAL A 214 -18.79 -8.49 27.43
CA VAL A 214 -18.27 -9.17 26.21
C VAL A 214 -16.91 -8.63 25.80
N LEU A 215 -16.79 -7.31 25.70
CA LEU A 215 -15.52 -6.60 25.46
C LEU A 215 -15.32 -5.51 26.50
N ASN A 216 -14.11 -5.39 27.03
CA ASN A 216 -13.75 -4.26 27.89
C ASN A 216 -13.52 -2.97 27.06
N ALA A 217 -13.33 -1.83 27.74
CA ALA A 217 -13.19 -0.53 27.09
C ALA A 217 -12.01 -0.50 26.07
N ALA A 218 -10.87 -1.07 26.43
CA ALA A 218 -9.70 -1.13 25.53
C ALA A 218 -9.95 -2.03 24.31
N GLN A 219 -10.59 -3.19 24.51
CA GLN A 219 -10.97 -4.09 23.42
C GLN A 219 -11.98 -3.44 22.46
N LYS A 220 -12.90 -2.64 22.97
CA LYS A 220 -13.82 -1.86 22.14
C LYS A 220 -13.08 -0.79 21.30
N LEU A 221 -12.06 -0.15 21.85
CA LEU A 221 -11.23 0.79 21.08
C LEU A 221 -10.45 0.09 19.96
N VAL A 222 -9.93 -1.11 20.24
CA VAL A 222 -9.24 -1.93 19.24
C VAL A 222 -10.17 -2.40 18.11
N ALA A 223 -11.42 -2.77 18.44
CA ALA A 223 -12.39 -3.22 17.43
C ALA A 223 -13.06 -2.08 16.65
N ALA A 224 -13.01 -0.84 17.15
CA ALA A 224 -13.75 0.26 16.58
C ALA A 224 -13.37 0.60 15.13
N PRO A 225 -12.07 0.68 14.73
CA PRO A 225 -11.70 0.98 13.36
C PRO A 225 -12.28 -0.01 12.35
N ALA A 226 -12.23 -1.31 12.65
CA ALA A 226 -12.80 -2.35 11.80
C ALA A 226 -14.31 -2.18 11.59
N LEU A 227 -15.05 -1.86 12.65
CA LEU A 227 -16.49 -1.63 12.54
C LEU A 227 -16.81 -0.28 11.86
N THR A 228 -15.98 0.72 12.01
CA THR A 228 -16.11 1.97 11.22
C THR A 228 -15.96 1.66 9.73
N LEU A 229 -14.94 0.90 9.37
CA LEU A 229 -14.68 0.47 8.00
C LEU A 229 -15.85 -0.36 7.42
N ALA A 230 -16.52 -1.17 8.24
CA ALA A 230 -17.71 -1.91 7.82
C ALA A 230 -18.94 -0.99 7.70
N MET A 231 -19.13 -0.07 8.63
CA MET A 231 -20.36 0.73 8.75
C MET A 231 -20.48 1.81 7.68
N LEU A 232 -19.41 2.53 7.38
CA LEU A 232 -19.47 3.68 6.46
C LEU A 232 -19.90 3.29 5.04
N PRO A 233 -19.35 2.24 4.40
CA PRO A 233 -19.81 1.85 3.06
C PRO A 233 -21.22 1.29 3.05
N VAL A 234 -21.66 0.60 4.10
CA VAL A 234 -23.06 0.15 4.23
C VAL A 234 -23.99 1.35 4.37
N LEU A 235 -23.60 2.37 5.14
CA LEU A 235 -24.37 3.61 5.25
C LEU A 235 -24.46 4.31 3.88
N LEU A 236 -23.35 4.45 3.16
CA LEU A 236 -23.34 5.05 1.82
C LEU A 236 -24.27 4.31 0.84
N LEU A 237 -24.24 2.97 0.87
CA LEU A 237 -25.11 2.13 0.05
C LEU A 237 -26.60 2.41 0.29
N TRP A 238 -27.00 2.52 1.55
CA TRP A 238 -28.41 2.71 1.92
C TRP A 238 -28.89 4.16 1.89
N LEU A 239 -27.97 5.14 1.88
CA LEU A 239 -28.33 6.54 1.65
C LEU A 239 -28.55 6.86 0.18
N GLN A 240 -27.91 6.14 -0.74
CA GLN A 240 -28.03 6.39 -2.18
C GLN A 240 -29.48 6.43 -2.69
N PRO A 241 -30.38 5.48 -2.35
CA PRO A 241 -31.78 5.51 -2.80
C PRO A 241 -32.58 6.70 -2.26
N THR A 242 -32.13 7.33 -1.18
CA THR A 242 -32.80 8.50 -0.58
C THR A 242 -32.48 9.81 -1.28
N GLY A 243 -31.50 9.81 -2.19
CA GLY A 243 -30.99 11.03 -2.83
C GLY A 243 -30.11 11.91 -1.92
N LEU A 244 -29.86 11.51 -0.68
CA LEU A 244 -28.98 12.24 0.23
C LEU A 244 -27.53 12.07 -0.21
N ARG A 245 -26.83 13.19 -0.28
CA ARG A 245 -25.39 13.24 -0.57
C ARG A 245 -24.61 13.48 0.71
N LEU A 246 -23.56 12.70 0.93
CA LEU A 246 -22.65 12.93 2.03
C LEU A 246 -21.60 14.00 1.63
N GLY A 247 -21.19 14.77 2.61
CA GLY A 247 -20.20 15.84 2.45
C GLY A 247 -19.68 16.28 3.82
N GLY A 248 -19.02 17.44 3.88
CA GLY A 248 -18.35 17.90 5.10
C GLY A 248 -19.27 18.00 6.31
N TRP A 249 -20.38 18.74 6.22
CA TRP A 249 -21.27 18.94 7.37
C TRP A 249 -22.01 17.63 7.76
N GLN A 250 -22.35 16.76 6.80
CA GLN A 250 -22.99 15.48 7.09
C GLN A 250 -22.03 14.53 7.82
N ALA A 251 -20.74 14.54 7.43
CA ALA A 251 -19.71 13.76 8.10
C ALA A 251 -19.55 14.22 9.57
N TRP A 252 -19.54 15.54 9.82
CA TRP A 252 -19.50 16.08 11.19
C TRP A 252 -20.76 15.75 11.98
N LEU A 253 -21.93 15.83 11.36
CA LEU A 253 -23.19 15.43 12.01
C LEU A 253 -23.16 13.93 12.38
N LEU A 254 -22.69 13.07 11.49
CA LEU A 254 -22.54 11.64 11.78
C LEU A 254 -21.62 11.42 12.98
N LEU A 255 -20.48 12.09 13.04
CA LEU A 255 -19.56 12.01 14.18
C LEU A 255 -20.20 12.52 15.47
N ALA A 256 -20.97 13.60 15.42
CA ALA A 256 -21.69 14.13 16.58
C ALA A 256 -22.74 13.13 17.10
N ILE A 257 -23.51 12.51 16.20
CA ILE A 257 -24.47 11.44 16.55
C ILE A 257 -23.74 10.26 17.20
N CYS A 258 -22.63 9.82 16.57
CA CYS A 258 -21.82 8.73 17.13
C CYS A 258 -21.26 9.06 18.52
N ALA A 259 -20.77 10.31 18.71
CA ALA A 259 -20.28 10.78 20.01
C ALA A 259 -21.38 10.79 21.07
N ALA A 260 -22.59 11.23 20.70
CA ALA A 260 -23.77 11.21 21.61
C ALA A 260 -24.14 9.77 22.00
N VAL A 261 -24.13 8.83 21.04
CA VAL A 261 -24.39 7.41 21.31
C VAL A 261 -23.33 6.82 22.26
N VAL A 262 -22.04 7.12 22.00
CA VAL A 262 -20.93 6.67 22.87
C VAL A 262 -21.05 7.28 24.25
N GLY A 263 -21.32 8.57 24.36
CA GLY A 263 -21.52 9.26 25.64
C GLY A 263 -22.68 8.68 26.43
N GLY A 264 -23.81 8.41 25.78
CA GLY A 264 -24.97 7.76 26.40
C GLY A 264 -24.72 6.33 26.82
N ASP A 265 -23.92 5.56 26.06
CA ASP A 265 -23.50 4.21 26.44
C ASP A 265 -22.58 4.24 27.66
N GLU A 266 -21.58 5.11 27.69
CA GLU A 266 -20.69 5.28 28.85
C GLU A 266 -21.42 5.77 30.09
N TRP A 267 -22.36 6.74 29.94
CA TRP A 267 -23.20 7.20 31.03
C TRP A 267 -24.02 6.05 31.68
N ARG A 268 -24.69 5.26 30.83
CA ARG A 268 -25.49 4.12 31.31
C ARG A 268 -24.62 3.06 32.01
N ARG A 269 -23.40 2.83 31.55
CA ARG A 269 -22.47 1.81 32.08
C ARG A 269 -21.82 2.25 33.38
N ARG A 270 -21.58 3.57 33.58
CA ARG A 270 -21.01 4.11 34.84
C ARG A 270 -21.86 3.78 36.09
N GLY A 271 -23.17 3.68 35.94
CA GLY A 271 -24.08 3.28 36.98
C GLY A 271 -24.02 1.78 37.34
N VAL A 272 -23.57 0.94 36.41
CA VAL A 272 -23.59 -0.52 36.53
C VAL A 272 -22.22 -1.12 36.82
N GLU A 273 -21.18 -0.61 36.20
CA GLU A 273 -19.84 -1.22 36.23
C GLU A 273 -18.87 -0.54 37.20
N GLY A 274 -19.21 0.66 37.75
CA GLY A 274 -18.28 1.46 38.52
C GLY A 274 -16.94 1.59 37.76
N LEU A 275 -16.02 2.44 38.13
CA LEU A 275 -14.68 2.49 37.55
C LEU A 275 -13.91 1.17 37.80
N ARG A 276 -14.40 0.06 37.26
CA ARG A 276 -13.61 -1.16 37.20
C ARG A 276 -12.37 -0.86 36.38
N GLN A 277 -11.27 -0.68 37.11
CA GLN A 277 -9.94 -0.54 36.52
C GLN A 277 -9.78 -1.61 35.44
N VAL A 278 -9.50 -1.19 34.19
CA VAL A 278 -9.17 -2.12 33.12
C VAL A 278 -8.00 -2.96 33.62
N GLN A 279 -8.29 -4.21 33.99
CA GLN A 279 -7.24 -5.14 34.43
C GLN A 279 -6.28 -5.36 33.25
N GLY A 280 -4.99 -5.26 33.50
CA GLY A 280 -3.98 -5.50 32.50
C GLY A 280 -3.66 -4.32 31.56
N TRP A 281 -3.75 -3.07 32.03
CA TRP A 281 -3.36 -1.89 31.29
C TRP A 281 -1.99 -2.00 30.60
N GLY A 282 -1.01 -2.66 31.26
CA GLY A 282 0.33 -2.84 30.68
C GLY A 282 0.36 -3.53 29.32
N ARG A 283 -0.56 -4.51 29.10
CA ARG A 283 -0.63 -5.19 27.79
C ARG A 283 -1.18 -4.30 26.68
N TYR A 284 -2.14 -3.44 26.97
CA TYR A 284 -2.66 -2.47 25.99
C TYR A 284 -1.68 -1.32 25.74
N ALA A 285 -0.93 -0.90 26.76
CA ALA A 285 0.16 0.04 26.58
C ALA A 285 1.28 -0.53 25.69
N LEU A 286 1.61 -1.82 25.89
CA LEU A 286 2.59 -2.52 25.04
C LEU A 286 2.06 -2.69 23.60
N LEU A 287 0.80 -3.06 23.43
CA LEU A 287 0.14 -3.08 22.12
C LEU A 287 0.21 -1.71 21.46
N GLY A 288 -0.16 -0.63 22.18
CA GLY A 288 -0.05 0.74 21.69
C GLY A 288 1.36 1.08 21.24
N GLY A 289 2.37 0.61 21.98
CA GLY A 289 3.77 0.74 21.62
C GLY A 289 4.15 0.05 20.32
N TYR A 290 3.69 -1.17 20.12
CA TYR A 290 3.91 -1.90 18.86
C TYR A 290 3.24 -1.19 17.67
N LEU A 291 2.03 -0.67 17.87
CA LEU A 291 1.33 0.07 16.83
C LEU A 291 2.03 1.41 16.51
N LEU A 292 2.56 2.10 17.51
CA LEU A 292 3.32 3.35 17.31
C LEU A 292 4.61 3.09 16.52
N VAL A 293 5.39 2.08 16.91
CA VAL A 293 6.62 1.71 16.21
C VAL A 293 6.32 1.24 14.78
N GLY A 294 5.36 0.33 14.63
CA GLY A 294 4.92 -0.14 13.32
C GLY A 294 4.37 1.00 12.46
N GLY A 295 3.63 1.93 13.06
CA GLY A 295 3.11 3.13 12.39
C GLY A 295 4.22 4.05 11.91
N ALA A 296 5.20 4.33 12.77
CA ALA A 296 6.36 5.11 12.39
C ALA A 296 7.09 4.50 11.20
N MET A 297 7.33 3.17 11.22
CA MET A 297 7.95 2.46 10.09
C MET A 297 7.18 2.67 8.79
N ARG A 298 5.84 2.54 8.79
CA ARG A 298 5.01 2.68 7.58
C ARG A 298 4.97 4.12 7.08
N LEU A 299 4.84 5.08 7.98
CA LEU A 299 4.85 6.50 7.61
C LEU A 299 6.20 6.93 7.06
N LEU A 300 7.31 6.48 7.67
CA LEU A 300 8.66 6.74 7.16
C LEU A 300 8.86 6.17 5.75
N THR A 301 8.38 4.94 5.51
CA THR A 301 8.45 4.31 4.19
C THR A 301 7.64 5.08 3.14
N ALA A 302 6.46 5.57 3.51
CA ALA A 302 5.58 6.31 2.60
C ALA A 302 5.94 7.81 2.46
N ALA A 303 6.75 8.36 3.35
CA ALA A 303 7.08 9.79 3.39
C ALA A 303 7.61 10.38 2.06
N PRO A 304 8.45 9.68 1.26
CA PRO A 304 8.92 10.20 -0.03
C PRO A 304 7.88 10.10 -1.16
N MET A 305 6.74 9.43 -0.95
CA MET A 305 5.76 9.19 -2.02
C MET A 305 4.87 10.40 -2.24
N GLN A 306 4.74 10.84 -3.48
CA GLN A 306 3.79 11.88 -3.89
C GLN A 306 2.39 11.32 -4.15
N ALA A 307 2.32 10.03 -4.51
CA ALA A 307 1.09 9.33 -4.82
C ALA A 307 1.26 7.83 -4.54
N GLY A 308 0.17 7.08 -4.53
CA GLY A 308 0.20 5.63 -4.40
C GLY A 308 0.97 4.96 -5.54
N SER A 309 1.60 3.82 -5.26
CA SER A 309 2.37 3.07 -6.24
C SER A 309 1.45 2.28 -7.19
N GLY A 310 1.89 2.09 -8.41
CA GLY A 310 1.21 1.26 -9.40
C GLY A 310 -0.14 1.80 -9.87
N ILE A 311 -0.85 0.97 -10.64
CA ILE A 311 -2.20 1.26 -11.11
C ILE A 311 -3.20 1.28 -9.95
N ASP A 312 -3.04 0.36 -9.00
CA ASP A 312 -3.96 0.28 -7.87
C ASP A 312 -3.95 1.60 -7.09
N GLY A 313 -2.77 2.26 -6.95
CA GLY A 313 -2.66 3.57 -6.32
C GLY A 313 -3.49 4.66 -7.01
N TYR A 314 -3.40 4.74 -8.34
CA TYR A 314 -4.23 5.64 -9.14
C TYR A 314 -5.71 5.31 -9.03
N HIS A 315 -6.08 4.04 -9.26
CA HIS A 315 -7.47 3.59 -9.25
C HIS A 315 -8.14 3.83 -7.90
N HIS A 316 -7.43 3.56 -6.80
CA HIS A 316 -7.98 3.85 -5.46
C HIS A 316 -8.14 5.34 -5.20
N SER A 317 -7.18 6.16 -5.64
CA SER A 317 -7.30 7.62 -5.52
C SER A 317 -8.45 8.15 -6.36
N LEU A 318 -8.66 7.60 -7.56
CA LEU A 318 -9.76 7.94 -8.45
C LEU A 318 -11.13 7.63 -7.83
N ILE A 319 -11.33 6.42 -7.33
CA ILE A 319 -12.62 6.05 -6.69
C ILE A 319 -12.84 6.90 -5.44
N THR A 320 -11.81 7.16 -4.64
CA THR A 320 -11.89 8.05 -3.48
C THR A 320 -12.33 9.46 -3.90
N GLN A 321 -11.77 9.99 -5.01
CA GLN A 321 -12.15 11.28 -5.58
C GLN A 321 -13.62 11.30 -5.99
N MET A 322 -14.05 10.30 -6.74
CA MET A 322 -15.43 10.20 -7.23
C MET A 322 -16.45 10.14 -6.08
N ILE A 323 -16.17 9.36 -5.03
CA ILE A 323 -17.04 9.30 -3.85
C ILE A 323 -16.99 10.64 -3.11
N GLY A 324 -15.81 11.23 -2.96
CA GLY A 324 -15.62 12.51 -2.28
C GLY A 324 -16.39 13.65 -2.93
N GLU A 325 -16.38 13.72 -4.27
CA GLU A 325 -17.07 14.76 -5.05
C GLU A 325 -18.58 14.53 -5.14
N ARG A 326 -18.99 13.28 -5.39
CA ARG A 326 -20.42 12.97 -5.61
C ARG A 326 -21.20 12.87 -4.29
N GLY A 327 -20.54 12.51 -3.20
CA GLY A 327 -21.16 12.25 -1.91
C GLY A 327 -22.08 11.04 -1.90
N VAL A 328 -22.03 10.20 -2.94
CA VAL A 328 -22.81 8.97 -3.13
C VAL A 328 -21.93 7.89 -3.75
N LEU A 329 -22.42 6.65 -3.73
CA LEU A 329 -21.75 5.54 -4.42
C LEU A 329 -21.78 5.78 -5.94
N PRO A 330 -20.62 5.75 -6.63
CA PRO A 330 -20.58 5.88 -8.07
C PRO A 330 -21.32 4.77 -8.79
N THR A 331 -21.96 5.11 -9.91
CA THR A 331 -22.60 4.16 -10.84
C THR A 331 -21.76 3.89 -12.08
N ASP A 332 -20.84 4.79 -12.35
CA ASP A 332 -19.95 4.86 -13.51
C ASP A 332 -18.66 5.59 -13.14
N TYR A 333 -17.72 5.69 -14.07
CA TYR A 333 -16.44 6.39 -13.88
C TYR A 333 -16.39 7.77 -14.56
N GLN A 334 -17.51 8.26 -15.13
CA GLN A 334 -17.51 9.57 -15.76
C GLN A 334 -17.24 10.69 -14.73
N PRO A 335 -16.59 11.81 -15.09
CA PRO A 335 -15.95 12.09 -16.38
C PRO A 335 -14.52 11.55 -16.49
N TYR A 336 -14.01 10.82 -15.49
CA TYR A 336 -12.60 10.41 -15.39
C TYR A 336 -12.19 9.28 -16.33
N ALA A 337 -13.12 8.38 -16.63
CA ALA A 337 -12.91 7.28 -17.56
C ALA A 337 -14.21 6.94 -18.28
N PRO A 338 -14.14 6.46 -19.54
CA PRO A 338 -15.31 6.16 -20.37
C PRO A 338 -15.93 4.80 -20.01
N LEU A 339 -16.17 4.55 -18.75
CA LEU A 339 -16.77 3.33 -18.22
C LEU A 339 -18.18 3.62 -17.71
N ALA A 340 -19.18 2.89 -18.21
CA ALA A 340 -20.58 3.08 -17.93
C ALA A 340 -21.11 2.23 -16.77
N SER A 341 -20.25 1.52 -16.07
CA SER A 341 -20.62 0.73 -14.90
C SER A 341 -19.53 0.81 -13.85
N PHE A 342 -19.92 0.69 -12.59
CA PHE A 342 -19.04 0.66 -11.45
C PHE A 342 -19.30 -0.63 -10.64
N THR A 343 -18.31 -1.51 -10.58
CA THR A 343 -18.42 -2.83 -9.92
C THR A 343 -17.32 -3.07 -8.88
N TYR A 344 -16.43 -2.11 -8.70
CA TYR A 344 -15.31 -2.25 -7.77
C TYR A 344 -15.76 -2.11 -6.32
N HIS A 345 -15.17 -2.87 -5.41
CA HIS A 345 -15.43 -2.76 -3.98
C HIS A 345 -14.99 -1.39 -3.44
N TYR A 346 -15.84 -0.73 -2.67
CA TYR A 346 -15.73 0.70 -2.39
C TYR A 346 -15.52 1.05 -0.90
N GLY A 347 -15.46 0.05 -0.02
CA GLY A 347 -15.43 0.33 1.43
C GLY A 347 -14.19 1.10 1.88
N PHE A 348 -13.01 0.76 1.40
CA PHE A 348 -11.79 1.51 1.65
C PHE A 348 -11.91 2.98 1.21
N HIS A 349 -12.42 3.18 0.00
CA HIS A 349 -12.54 4.50 -0.62
C HIS A 349 -13.55 5.39 0.11
N THR A 350 -14.62 4.78 0.65
CA THR A 350 -15.60 5.50 1.48
C THR A 350 -14.95 6.05 2.75
N LEU A 351 -14.07 5.27 3.39
CA LEU A 351 -13.34 5.74 4.58
C LEU A 351 -12.36 6.88 4.24
N ALA A 352 -11.61 6.74 3.13
CA ALA A 352 -10.70 7.78 2.67
C ALA A 352 -11.43 9.06 2.24
N ALA A 353 -12.57 8.95 1.53
CA ALA A 353 -13.41 10.07 1.15
C ALA A 353 -14.04 10.77 2.36
N ALA A 354 -14.48 10.00 3.37
CA ALA A 354 -15.01 10.56 4.61
C ALA A 354 -13.94 11.38 5.35
N LEU A 355 -12.68 10.95 5.33
CA LEU A 355 -11.58 11.74 5.86
C LEU A 355 -11.38 13.04 5.04
N GLY A 356 -11.56 12.99 3.72
CA GLY A 356 -11.54 14.17 2.85
C GLY A 356 -12.64 15.17 3.19
N TRP A 357 -13.85 14.71 3.45
CA TRP A 357 -14.96 15.58 3.88
C TRP A 357 -14.69 16.29 5.22
N LEU A 358 -13.93 15.66 6.12
CA LEU A 358 -13.60 16.24 7.42
C LEU A 358 -12.41 17.22 7.35
N THR A 359 -11.47 16.98 6.45
CA THR A 359 -10.19 17.69 6.42
C THR A 359 -10.05 18.68 5.27
N GLY A 360 -10.81 18.50 4.18
CA GLY A 360 -10.64 19.23 2.93
C GLY A 360 -9.43 18.80 2.08
N LEU A 361 -8.72 17.74 2.48
CA LEU A 361 -7.56 17.24 1.74
C LEU A 361 -8.00 16.43 0.51
N GLY A 362 -7.16 16.44 -0.53
CA GLY A 362 -7.40 15.69 -1.77
C GLY A 362 -7.31 14.17 -1.61
N SER A 363 -7.87 13.45 -2.57
CA SER A 363 -7.97 11.99 -2.57
C SER A 363 -6.62 11.29 -2.58
N VAL A 364 -5.62 11.83 -3.30
CA VAL A 364 -4.31 11.19 -3.48
C VAL A 364 -3.56 10.99 -2.16
N PRO A 365 -3.27 12.05 -1.35
CA PRO A 365 -2.61 11.88 -0.06
C PRO A 365 -3.46 11.10 0.94
N LEU A 366 -4.79 11.26 0.92
CA LEU A 366 -5.68 10.55 1.85
C LEU A 366 -5.75 9.04 1.56
N THR A 367 -5.72 8.64 0.30
CA THR A 367 -5.64 7.23 -0.10
C THR A 367 -4.37 6.58 0.44
N LEU A 368 -3.23 7.25 0.29
CA LEU A 368 -1.95 6.77 0.80
C LEU A 368 -1.96 6.69 2.33
N LEU A 369 -2.38 7.76 3.02
CA LEU A 369 -2.46 7.80 4.48
C LEU A 369 -3.38 6.72 5.05
N THR A 370 -4.59 6.58 4.49
CA THR A 370 -5.56 5.57 4.91
C THR A 370 -4.99 4.17 4.77
N GLY A 371 -4.28 3.88 3.67
CA GLY A 371 -3.57 2.62 3.46
C GLY A 371 -2.53 2.34 4.56
N GLN A 372 -1.71 3.33 4.92
CA GLN A 372 -0.70 3.17 5.97
C GLN A 372 -1.34 2.94 7.36
N LEU A 373 -2.40 3.66 7.70
CA LEU A 373 -3.11 3.49 8.96
C LEU A 373 -3.74 2.09 9.08
N LEU A 374 -4.40 1.61 8.04
CA LEU A 374 -4.98 0.26 8.02
C LEU A 374 -3.89 -0.82 8.13
N SER A 375 -2.72 -0.62 7.51
CA SER A 375 -1.59 -1.54 7.62
C SER A 375 -1.12 -1.76 9.07
N VAL A 376 -1.22 -0.74 9.91
CA VAL A 376 -0.91 -0.83 11.35
C VAL A 376 -2.05 -1.50 12.11
N LEU A 377 -3.30 -1.16 11.79
CA LEU A 377 -4.49 -1.61 12.52
C LEU A 377 -4.76 -3.10 12.37
N VAL A 378 -4.28 -3.76 11.29
CA VAL A 378 -4.33 -5.23 11.16
C VAL A 378 -3.73 -5.93 12.38
N ALA A 379 -2.61 -5.42 12.92
CA ALA A 379 -1.99 -6.00 14.11
C ALA A 379 -2.86 -5.87 15.36
N ALA A 380 -3.61 -4.77 15.49
CA ALA A 380 -4.54 -4.55 16.58
C ALA A 380 -5.75 -5.50 16.50
N SER A 381 -6.32 -5.64 15.30
CA SER A 381 -7.44 -6.58 15.06
C SER A 381 -7.02 -8.03 15.29
N LEU A 382 -5.81 -8.41 14.88
CA LEU A 382 -5.25 -9.75 15.16
C LEU A 382 -5.03 -9.98 16.67
N TYR A 383 -4.48 -8.97 17.38
CA TYR A 383 -4.38 -9.04 18.85
C TYR A 383 -5.72 -9.39 19.50
N LEU A 384 -6.76 -8.67 19.11
CA LEU A 384 -8.09 -8.84 19.72
C LEU A 384 -8.66 -10.25 19.48
N VAL A 385 -8.57 -10.78 18.27
CA VAL A 385 -9.10 -12.11 17.97
C VAL A 385 -8.34 -13.20 18.69
N VAL A 386 -6.99 -13.13 18.74
CA VAL A 386 -6.17 -14.10 19.46
C VAL A 386 -6.44 -14.01 20.98
N GLU A 387 -6.49 -12.80 21.55
CA GLU A 387 -6.78 -12.63 22.97
C GLU A 387 -8.16 -13.21 23.35
N LYS A 388 -9.18 -13.00 22.52
CA LYS A 388 -10.56 -13.41 22.83
C LYS A 388 -10.85 -14.88 22.51
N LEU A 389 -10.31 -15.42 21.42
CA LEU A 389 -10.64 -16.78 20.99
C LEU A 389 -9.68 -17.83 21.55
N VAL A 390 -8.39 -17.48 21.72
CA VAL A 390 -7.40 -18.39 22.32
C VAL A 390 -7.28 -18.19 23.84
N GLY A 391 -7.60 -16.99 24.33
CA GLY A 391 -7.53 -16.68 25.78
C GLY A 391 -6.12 -16.45 26.30
N ASN A 392 -5.13 -16.26 25.42
CA ASN A 392 -3.72 -16.08 25.78
C ASN A 392 -3.23 -14.70 25.37
N SER A 393 -3.12 -13.78 26.34
CA SER A 393 -2.70 -12.40 26.07
C SER A 393 -1.23 -12.28 25.65
N LEU A 394 -0.35 -13.18 26.09
CA LEU A 394 1.06 -13.19 25.68
C LEU A 394 1.18 -13.59 24.21
N MET A 395 0.47 -14.62 23.80
CA MET A 395 0.36 -15.03 22.40
C MET A 395 -0.23 -13.91 21.54
N ALA A 396 -1.27 -13.22 22.01
CA ALA A 396 -1.88 -12.10 21.31
C ALA A 396 -0.90 -10.94 21.10
N LEU A 397 -0.13 -10.58 22.13
CA LEU A 397 0.92 -9.57 22.03
C LEU A 397 2.04 -9.99 21.07
N ALA A 398 2.49 -11.25 21.13
CA ALA A 398 3.51 -11.77 20.23
C ALA A 398 3.03 -11.78 18.77
N ALA A 399 1.76 -12.14 18.51
CA ALA A 399 1.18 -12.07 17.16
C ALA A 399 1.10 -10.62 16.64
N ALA A 400 0.64 -9.68 17.47
CA ALA A 400 0.58 -8.27 17.12
C ALA A 400 1.97 -7.68 16.85
N PHE A 401 2.96 -8.01 17.67
CA PHE A 401 4.36 -7.63 17.48
C PHE A 401 4.90 -8.14 16.15
N THR A 402 4.67 -9.43 15.87
CA THR A 402 5.10 -10.07 14.62
C THR A 402 4.55 -9.35 13.40
N VAL A 403 3.23 -9.10 13.36
CA VAL A 403 2.57 -8.43 12.23
C VAL A 403 2.93 -6.95 12.14
N SER A 404 3.08 -6.28 13.27
CA SER A 404 3.40 -4.85 13.29
C SER A 404 4.82 -4.56 12.83
N ILE A 405 5.79 -5.45 13.13
CA ILE A 405 7.21 -5.12 13.02
C ILE A 405 8.01 -6.16 12.21
N LEU A 406 7.73 -7.47 12.34
CA LEU A 406 8.61 -8.51 11.82
C LEU A 406 8.22 -9.06 10.45
N THR A 407 6.94 -9.07 10.10
CA THR A 407 6.49 -9.60 8.81
C THR A 407 6.55 -8.54 7.72
N ILE A 408 6.94 -8.93 6.51
CA ILE A 408 6.94 -8.06 5.33
C ILE A 408 5.52 -7.55 5.05
N PHE A 409 4.54 -8.45 4.99
CA PHE A 409 3.13 -8.08 4.96
C PHE A 409 2.62 -7.85 6.39
N PRO A 410 1.83 -6.81 6.64
CA PRO A 410 1.12 -5.96 5.67
C PRO A 410 1.89 -4.71 5.20
N ALA A 411 3.12 -4.45 5.66
CA ALA A 411 3.85 -3.24 5.26
C ALA A 411 4.08 -3.16 3.74
N PHE A 412 4.35 -4.29 3.08
CA PHE A 412 4.61 -4.37 1.65
C PHE A 412 3.42 -3.96 0.76
N TYR A 413 2.21 -3.88 1.30
CA TYR A 413 1.04 -3.41 0.53
C TYR A 413 1.22 -2.00 -0.05
N VAL A 414 2.08 -1.16 0.53
CA VAL A 414 2.39 0.17 0.01
C VAL A 414 3.02 0.11 -1.38
N ASN A 415 3.84 -0.91 -1.67
CA ASN A 415 4.51 -1.07 -2.95
C ASN A 415 3.56 -1.32 -4.12
N TRP A 416 2.40 -1.90 -3.85
CA TRP A 416 1.37 -2.20 -4.86
C TRP A 416 0.11 -1.37 -4.66
N SER A 417 0.04 -0.59 -3.58
CA SER A 417 -1.14 0.17 -3.16
C SER A 417 -2.42 -0.67 -3.09
N ARG A 418 -2.34 -1.99 -2.81
CA ARG A 418 -3.50 -2.88 -2.68
C ARG A 418 -4.27 -2.63 -1.38
N PHE A 419 -4.64 -1.39 -1.16
CA PHE A 419 -5.21 -0.92 0.11
C PHE A 419 -6.60 -1.46 0.40
N THR A 420 -7.37 -1.82 -0.61
CA THR A 420 -8.70 -2.43 -0.41
C THR A 420 -8.61 -3.84 0.15
N GLN A 421 -7.63 -4.64 -0.33
CA GLN A 421 -7.36 -5.96 0.23
C GLN A 421 -6.88 -5.85 1.68
N LEU A 422 -6.00 -4.89 1.95
CA LEU A 422 -5.51 -4.58 3.29
C LEU A 422 -6.65 -4.17 4.24
N ALA A 423 -7.59 -3.35 3.77
CA ALA A 423 -8.79 -2.98 4.50
C ALA A 423 -9.66 -4.20 4.85
N GLY A 424 -9.80 -5.12 3.90
CA GLY A 424 -10.46 -6.40 4.16
C GLY A 424 -9.75 -7.22 5.25
N LEU A 425 -8.42 -7.25 5.24
CA LEU A 425 -7.61 -7.98 6.24
C LEU A 425 -7.64 -7.32 7.63
N GLU A 426 -7.83 -6.01 7.71
CA GLU A 426 -8.05 -5.32 8.98
C GLU A 426 -9.40 -5.68 9.59
N LEU A 427 -10.47 -5.72 8.77
CA LEU A 427 -11.82 -6.03 9.22
C LEU A 427 -12.02 -7.53 9.52
N LEU A 428 -11.36 -8.42 8.78
CA LEU A 428 -11.54 -9.88 8.85
C LEU A 428 -11.45 -10.44 10.26
N PRO A 429 -10.42 -10.17 11.10
CA PRO A 429 -10.31 -10.72 12.45
C PRO A 429 -11.49 -10.33 13.34
N VAL A 430 -11.96 -9.09 13.24
CA VAL A 430 -13.10 -8.59 14.02
C VAL A 430 -14.40 -9.22 13.54
N ALA A 431 -14.59 -9.39 12.23
CA ALA A 431 -15.75 -10.07 11.66
C ALA A 431 -15.80 -11.54 12.10
N LEU A 432 -14.66 -12.25 12.10
CA LEU A 432 -14.56 -13.62 12.61
C LEU A 432 -14.89 -13.70 14.11
N LEU A 433 -14.36 -12.80 14.91
CA LEU A 433 -14.64 -12.73 16.34
C LEU A 433 -16.13 -12.55 16.61
N LEU A 434 -16.76 -11.58 15.93
CA LEU A 434 -18.19 -11.32 16.12
C LEU A 434 -19.07 -12.48 15.66
N LEU A 435 -18.69 -13.17 14.56
CA LEU A 435 -19.37 -14.38 14.11
C LEU A 435 -19.29 -15.49 15.16
N VAL A 436 -18.09 -15.76 15.70
CA VAL A 436 -17.91 -16.79 16.75
C VAL A 436 -18.69 -16.43 18.00
N LEU A 437 -18.65 -15.17 18.45
CA LEU A 437 -19.41 -14.71 19.62
C LEU A 437 -20.93 -14.83 19.39
N ALA A 438 -21.43 -14.54 18.18
CA ALA A 438 -22.84 -14.71 17.84
C ALA A 438 -23.24 -16.20 17.80
N ALA A 439 -22.34 -17.07 17.35
CA ALA A 439 -22.59 -18.51 17.20
C ALA A 439 -22.45 -19.32 18.51
N THR A 440 -21.68 -18.83 19.51
CA THR A 440 -21.39 -19.59 20.74
C THR A 440 -22.55 -19.49 21.75
N PRO A 441 -23.12 -20.57 22.24
CA PRO A 441 -24.20 -20.55 23.23
C PRO A 441 -23.73 -20.00 24.58
N ASP A 442 -24.53 -19.11 25.17
CA ASP A 442 -24.28 -18.61 26.52
C ASP A 442 -24.64 -19.72 27.52
N GLN A 443 -23.67 -20.16 28.32
CA GLN A 443 -23.90 -21.22 29.30
C GLN A 443 -24.61 -20.71 30.58
N ALA A 444 -24.72 -19.37 30.75
CA ALA A 444 -25.10 -18.76 32.01
C ALA A 444 -26.59 -18.42 32.16
N THR A 445 -27.40 -18.45 31.11
CA THR A 445 -28.81 -18.09 31.18
C THR A 445 -29.70 -19.01 30.34
N PRO A 446 -30.52 -19.87 30.94
CA PRO A 446 -31.66 -20.52 30.28
C PRO A 446 -32.71 -19.44 29.97
N GLN A 447 -32.65 -18.83 28.81
CA GLN A 447 -33.57 -17.74 28.43
C GLN A 447 -34.92 -18.32 27.98
N ARG A 448 -36.01 -17.93 28.69
CA ARG A 448 -37.38 -18.23 28.35
C ARG A 448 -37.90 -17.62 27.04
N GLY A 449 -37.11 -16.83 26.32
CA GLY A 449 -37.52 -16.06 25.16
C GLY A 449 -36.98 -16.50 23.78
N GLY A 450 -36.39 -17.68 23.68
CA GLY A 450 -35.79 -18.17 22.44
C GLY A 450 -34.40 -17.56 22.15
N TRP A 451 -33.57 -18.26 21.34
CA TRP A 451 -32.18 -17.94 21.08
C TRP A 451 -31.97 -16.53 20.47
N LEU A 452 -32.83 -16.07 19.58
CA LEU A 452 -32.74 -14.75 18.95
C LEU A 452 -32.95 -13.59 19.94
N ALA A 453 -33.83 -13.74 20.92
CA ALA A 453 -34.19 -12.65 21.84
C ALA A 453 -33.03 -12.16 22.71
N GLY A 454 -32.08 -13.03 23.06
CA GLY A 454 -30.89 -12.66 23.85
C GLY A 454 -29.67 -12.26 23.05
N ARG A 455 -29.61 -12.56 21.73
CA ARG A 455 -28.39 -12.47 20.91
C ARG A 455 -28.51 -11.59 19.71
N TRP A 456 -29.65 -11.00 19.43
CA TRP A 456 -29.85 -10.14 18.25
C TRP A 456 -28.78 -9.05 18.12
N ARG A 457 -28.25 -8.53 19.24
CA ARG A 457 -27.21 -7.49 19.25
C ARG A 457 -25.89 -7.99 18.69
N LEU A 458 -25.43 -9.17 19.13
CA LEU A 458 -24.23 -9.81 18.60
C LEU A 458 -24.43 -10.23 17.15
N THR A 459 -25.59 -10.77 16.81
CA THR A 459 -25.99 -11.11 15.44
C THR A 459 -25.96 -9.87 14.55
N ALA A 460 -26.54 -8.75 14.99
CA ALA A 460 -26.54 -7.50 14.23
C ALA A 460 -25.12 -6.98 13.96
N LEU A 461 -24.22 -7.06 14.94
CA LEU A 461 -22.82 -6.69 14.74
C LEU A 461 -22.08 -7.65 13.80
N ALA A 462 -22.34 -8.95 13.88
CA ALA A 462 -21.78 -9.94 12.96
C ALA A 462 -22.31 -9.75 11.54
N VAL A 463 -23.58 -9.38 11.37
CA VAL A 463 -24.23 -9.00 10.10
C VAL A 463 -23.56 -7.77 9.52
N LEU A 464 -23.38 -6.72 10.33
CA LEU A 464 -22.71 -5.49 9.90
C LEU A 464 -21.25 -5.76 9.46
N ALA A 465 -20.49 -6.49 10.26
CA ALA A 465 -19.10 -6.80 9.97
C ALA A 465 -18.96 -7.70 8.73
N GLY A 466 -19.77 -8.76 8.61
CA GLY A 466 -19.75 -9.68 7.48
C GLY A 466 -20.26 -9.05 6.19
N GLY A 467 -21.36 -8.27 6.24
CA GLY A 467 -21.88 -7.52 5.09
C GLY A 467 -20.94 -6.38 4.68
N GLY A 468 -20.40 -5.64 5.66
CA GLY A 468 -19.40 -4.61 5.42
C GLY A 468 -18.14 -5.16 4.76
N LEU A 469 -17.67 -6.34 5.19
CA LEU A 469 -16.51 -6.99 4.59
C LEU A 469 -16.71 -7.31 3.09
N PHE A 470 -17.93 -7.67 2.68
CA PHE A 470 -18.25 -7.89 1.27
C PHE A 470 -18.02 -6.66 0.41
N VAL A 471 -18.47 -5.48 0.86
CA VAL A 471 -18.30 -4.22 0.11
C VAL A 471 -16.92 -3.59 0.32
N VAL A 472 -16.17 -4.01 1.34
CA VAL A 472 -14.76 -3.62 1.54
C VAL A 472 -13.85 -4.41 0.60
N HIS A 473 -14.02 -5.75 0.53
CA HIS A 473 -13.22 -6.58 -0.38
C HIS A 473 -13.82 -7.99 -0.52
N TYR A 474 -14.44 -8.30 -1.66
CA TYR A 474 -15.15 -9.57 -1.83
C TYR A 474 -14.25 -10.82 -1.82
N ARG A 475 -12.96 -10.76 -2.24
CA ARG A 475 -12.04 -11.91 -2.08
C ARG A 475 -11.77 -12.22 -0.61
N ILE A 476 -11.57 -11.18 0.23
CA ILE A 476 -11.40 -11.38 1.68
C ILE A 476 -12.72 -11.81 2.33
N TRP A 477 -13.87 -11.40 1.76
CA TRP A 477 -15.14 -11.95 2.17
C TRP A 477 -15.26 -13.47 1.89
N ILE A 478 -14.70 -13.98 0.78
CA ILE A 478 -14.62 -15.43 0.53
C ILE A 478 -13.79 -16.11 1.64
N VAL A 479 -12.68 -15.49 2.04
CA VAL A 479 -11.85 -15.96 3.17
C VAL A 479 -12.67 -16.04 4.47
N TYR A 480 -13.52 -15.06 4.75
CA TYR A 480 -14.47 -15.09 5.87
C TYR A 480 -15.54 -16.17 5.70
N ALA A 481 -16.12 -16.31 4.50
CA ALA A 481 -17.19 -17.28 4.23
C ALA A 481 -16.70 -18.73 4.38
N THR A 482 -15.45 -19.03 3.99
CA THR A 482 -14.85 -20.37 4.19
C THR A 482 -14.67 -20.70 5.66
N PHE A 483 -14.27 -19.73 6.49
CA PHE A 483 -14.24 -19.93 7.95
C PHE A 483 -15.65 -20.18 8.51
N ALA A 484 -16.62 -19.38 8.06
CA ALA A 484 -18.02 -19.56 8.46
C ALA A 484 -18.56 -20.94 8.06
N ALA A 485 -18.16 -21.49 6.90
CA ALA A 485 -18.51 -22.83 6.47
C ALA A 485 -17.89 -23.90 7.39
N ILE A 486 -16.61 -23.78 7.74
CA ILE A 486 -15.94 -24.70 8.70
C ILE A 486 -16.63 -24.64 10.07
N LEU A 487 -16.91 -23.44 10.57
CA LEU A 487 -17.59 -23.24 11.84
C LEU A 487 -19.03 -23.80 11.81
N SER A 488 -19.72 -23.63 10.68
CA SER A 488 -21.06 -24.18 10.46
C SER A 488 -21.04 -25.72 10.48
N ALA A 489 -20.09 -26.32 9.78
CA ALA A 489 -19.90 -27.77 9.77
C ALA A 489 -19.57 -28.31 11.19
N ALA A 490 -18.65 -27.63 11.90
CA ALA A 490 -18.32 -28.00 13.28
C ALA A 490 -19.53 -27.88 14.21
N ASN A 491 -20.32 -26.80 14.08
CA ASN A 491 -21.53 -26.58 14.87
C ASN A 491 -22.68 -27.55 14.53
N LEU A 492 -22.71 -28.13 13.35
CA LEU A 492 -23.64 -29.18 12.96
C LEU A 492 -23.15 -30.55 13.46
N LEU A 493 -21.90 -30.90 13.17
CA LEU A 493 -21.37 -32.25 13.36
C LEU A 493 -21.03 -32.56 14.83
N ALA A 494 -20.42 -31.64 15.58
CA ALA A 494 -19.98 -31.89 16.93
C ALA A 494 -21.15 -32.23 17.91
N PRO A 495 -22.32 -31.59 17.87
CA PRO A 495 -23.47 -32.00 18.67
C PRO A 495 -23.99 -33.37 18.29
N LEU A 496 -24.03 -33.72 17.02
CA LEU A 496 -24.47 -35.03 16.52
C LEU A 496 -23.51 -36.13 17.00
N ALA A 497 -22.22 -35.93 16.87
CA ALA A 497 -21.19 -36.84 17.36
C ALA A 497 -21.24 -37.03 18.88
N ALA A 498 -21.72 -36.03 19.63
CA ALA A 498 -21.95 -36.11 21.07
C ALA A 498 -23.33 -36.69 21.44
N GLY A 499 -24.07 -37.27 20.50
CA GLY A 499 -25.40 -37.88 20.75
C GLY A 499 -26.53 -36.87 21.03
N ARG A 500 -26.32 -35.56 20.69
CA ARG A 500 -27.36 -34.54 20.84
C ARG A 500 -28.38 -34.62 19.71
N SER A 501 -29.58 -34.10 19.95
CA SER A 501 -30.65 -34.13 18.96
C SER A 501 -30.31 -33.29 17.70
N LEU A 502 -30.85 -33.72 16.58
CA LEU A 502 -30.75 -32.98 15.31
C LEU A 502 -31.22 -31.51 15.46
N ARG A 503 -32.26 -31.29 16.26
CA ARG A 503 -32.77 -29.95 16.58
C ARG A 503 -31.69 -29.09 17.24
N ALA A 504 -30.93 -29.63 18.19
CA ALA A 504 -29.83 -28.91 18.84
C ALA A 504 -28.69 -28.57 17.85
N ALA A 505 -28.37 -29.48 16.93
CA ALA A 505 -27.39 -29.29 15.87
C ALA A 505 -27.86 -28.24 14.87
N SER A 506 -29.13 -28.27 14.45
CA SER A 506 -29.73 -27.29 13.53
C SER A 506 -29.73 -25.86 14.11
N TYR A 507 -30.02 -25.72 15.42
CA TYR A 507 -29.93 -24.42 16.08
C TYR A 507 -28.51 -23.83 16.06
N ARG A 508 -27.48 -24.63 16.24
CA ARG A 508 -26.09 -24.18 16.18
C ARG A 508 -25.65 -23.86 14.77
N LEU A 509 -26.08 -24.65 13.80
CA LEU A 509 -25.88 -24.34 12.38
C LEU A 509 -26.50 -22.99 12.02
N LEU A 510 -27.77 -22.77 12.39
CA LEU A 510 -28.46 -21.51 12.12
C LEU A 510 -27.77 -20.32 12.80
N ALA A 511 -27.23 -20.50 14.01
CA ALA A 511 -26.50 -19.48 14.73
C ALA A 511 -25.27 -18.94 13.98
N THR A 512 -24.67 -19.78 13.16
CA THR A 512 -23.50 -19.41 12.36
C THR A 512 -23.90 -18.90 10.96
N SER A 513 -24.83 -19.61 10.30
CA SER A 513 -25.20 -19.30 8.90
C SER A 513 -26.11 -18.06 8.77
N LEU A 514 -26.96 -17.81 9.76
CA LEU A 514 -27.89 -16.67 9.72
C LEU A 514 -27.18 -15.30 9.68
N PRO A 515 -26.17 -14.98 10.49
CA PRO A 515 -25.44 -13.73 10.37
C PRO A 515 -24.79 -13.54 9.00
N VAL A 516 -24.29 -14.60 8.37
CA VAL A 516 -23.69 -14.56 7.03
C VAL A 516 -24.76 -14.27 5.97
N ALA A 517 -25.88 -14.97 6.02
CA ALA A 517 -27.00 -14.77 5.08
C ALA A 517 -27.59 -13.36 5.22
N LEU A 518 -27.83 -12.89 6.45
CA LEU A 518 -28.31 -11.53 6.70
C LEU A 518 -27.29 -10.47 6.33
N GLY A 519 -25.97 -10.75 6.46
CA GLY A 519 -24.92 -9.87 5.98
C GLY A 519 -24.93 -9.68 4.46
N LEU A 520 -25.16 -10.76 3.70
CA LEU A 520 -25.37 -10.67 2.25
C LEU A 520 -26.67 -9.95 1.90
N LEU A 521 -27.74 -10.17 2.65
CA LEU A 521 -29.01 -9.45 2.48
C LEU A 521 -28.82 -7.95 2.76
N LEU A 522 -28.04 -7.57 3.75
CA LEU A 522 -27.72 -6.17 4.06
C LEU A 522 -27.08 -5.46 2.89
N VAL A 523 -26.26 -6.15 2.08
CA VAL A 523 -25.57 -5.58 0.92
C VAL A 523 -26.16 -6.06 -0.40
N LEU A 524 -27.38 -6.59 -0.38
CA LEU A 524 -28.05 -7.14 -1.57
C LEU A 524 -28.13 -6.18 -2.77
N PRO A 525 -28.39 -4.87 -2.59
CA PRO A 525 -28.38 -3.94 -3.73
C PRO A 525 -27.04 -3.93 -4.47
N TRP A 526 -25.95 -3.99 -3.73
CA TRP A 526 -24.62 -4.06 -4.30
C TRP A 526 -24.31 -5.43 -4.94
N ALA A 527 -24.72 -6.51 -4.29
CA ALA A 527 -24.57 -7.87 -4.85
C ALA A 527 -25.33 -8.02 -6.18
N ILE A 528 -26.53 -7.44 -6.28
CA ILE A 528 -27.31 -7.40 -7.54
C ILE A 528 -26.57 -6.57 -8.61
N ASN A 529 -25.99 -5.42 -8.24
CA ASN A 529 -25.20 -4.62 -9.17
C ASN A 529 -24.01 -5.42 -9.73
N LEU A 530 -23.30 -6.14 -8.87
CA LEU A 530 -22.21 -7.03 -9.29
C LEU A 530 -22.72 -8.10 -10.26
N LEU A 531 -23.78 -8.81 -9.93
CA LEU A 531 -24.31 -9.89 -10.77
C LEU A 531 -24.78 -9.39 -12.15
N ARG A 532 -25.34 -8.17 -12.24
CA ARG A 532 -25.79 -7.58 -13.50
C ARG A 532 -24.66 -7.09 -14.40
N ASN A 533 -23.56 -6.65 -13.82
CA ASN A 533 -22.48 -5.99 -14.53
C ASN A 533 -21.19 -6.84 -14.59
N PHE A 534 -21.11 -7.89 -13.80
CA PHE A 534 -19.95 -8.80 -13.80
C PHE A 534 -20.06 -9.72 -15.00
N SER A 535 -19.09 -9.69 -15.90
CA SER A 535 -19.10 -10.63 -17.02
C SER A 535 -18.77 -12.03 -16.50
N VAL A 536 -19.67 -12.96 -16.74
CA VAL A 536 -19.52 -14.40 -16.37
C VAL A 536 -18.25 -15.01 -16.96
N GLN A 537 -17.68 -14.42 -18.01
CA GLN A 537 -16.45 -14.87 -18.66
C GLN A 537 -15.21 -14.84 -17.75
N VAL A 538 -15.19 -13.99 -16.71
CA VAL A 538 -14.05 -13.92 -15.75
C VAL A 538 -14.10 -15.09 -14.78
N VAL A 539 -15.30 -15.54 -14.43
CA VAL A 539 -15.51 -16.63 -13.47
C VAL A 539 -15.27 -18.00 -14.12
N ASN A 540 -15.45 -18.09 -15.44
CA ASN A 540 -15.35 -19.35 -16.20
C ASN A 540 -14.01 -19.56 -16.90
N LYS A 541 -12.96 -18.82 -16.57
CA LYS A 541 -11.61 -19.13 -17.05
C LYS A 541 -11.14 -20.47 -16.45
N THR A 542 -11.57 -21.53 -17.09
CA THR A 542 -11.17 -22.92 -16.78
C THR A 542 -9.85 -23.30 -17.43
N ASP A 543 -9.30 -22.45 -18.30
CA ASP A 543 -8.05 -22.74 -18.96
C ASP A 543 -6.87 -22.48 -18.01
N GLY A 544 -6.02 -23.47 -17.86
CA GLY A 544 -4.81 -23.41 -17.06
C GLY A 544 -3.76 -22.40 -17.57
N SER A 545 -4.08 -21.56 -18.55
CA SER A 545 -3.12 -20.58 -19.11
C SER A 545 -2.71 -19.49 -18.11
N ASN A 546 -3.58 -19.14 -17.16
CA ASN A 546 -3.22 -18.27 -16.04
C ASN A 546 -2.67 -19.07 -14.82
N ALA A 547 -2.85 -20.40 -14.78
CA ALA A 547 -2.39 -21.21 -13.66
C ALA A 547 -0.86 -21.26 -13.57
N ALA A 548 -0.18 -21.30 -14.72
CA ALA A 548 1.28 -21.34 -14.76
C ALA A 548 1.94 -20.08 -14.20
N PHE A 549 1.31 -18.91 -14.38
CA PHE A 549 1.85 -17.64 -13.93
C PHE A 549 1.65 -17.42 -12.41
N TYR A 550 0.57 -17.99 -11.85
CA TYR A 550 0.22 -17.88 -10.43
C TYR A 550 0.37 -19.23 -9.71
N ASP A 551 1.17 -20.14 -10.27
CA ASP A 551 1.43 -21.42 -9.63
C ASP A 551 2.05 -21.24 -8.24
N LEU A 552 1.48 -21.90 -7.24
CA LEU A 552 1.91 -21.75 -5.85
C LEU A 552 3.37 -22.18 -5.66
N ILE A 553 3.81 -23.23 -6.35
CA ILE A 553 5.18 -23.76 -6.23
C ILE A 553 6.17 -22.76 -6.81
N THR A 554 5.87 -22.16 -7.95
CA THR A 554 6.69 -21.09 -8.57
C THR A 554 6.73 -19.85 -7.67
N LEU A 555 5.60 -19.41 -7.14
CA LEU A 555 5.55 -18.27 -6.22
C LEU A 555 6.34 -18.50 -4.94
N ILE A 556 6.35 -19.71 -4.40
CA ILE A 556 7.14 -20.09 -3.23
C ILE A 556 8.61 -20.25 -3.61
N GLY A 557 8.91 -20.91 -4.74
CA GLY A 557 10.25 -21.26 -5.18
C GLY A 557 11.09 -20.06 -5.56
N ASP A 558 10.50 -19.09 -6.28
CA ASP A 558 11.24 -17.95 -6.83
C ASP A 558 11.62 -16.91 -5.78
N GLN A 559 10.78 -16.69 -4.77
CA GLN A 559 11.04 -15.68 -3.74
C GLN A 559 10.41 -16.01 -2.38
N PRO A 560 10.77 -17.13 -1.72
CA PRO A 560 10.07 -17.55 -0.50
C PRO A 560 10.18 -16.56 0.65
N LEU A 561 11.34 -15.91 0.82
CA LEU A 561 11.57 -14.94 1.89
C LEU A 561 10.82 -13.63 1.69
N ARG A 562 10.65 -13.21 0.44
CA ARG A 562 9.99 -11.94 0.11
C ARG A 562 8.49 -11.97 0.40
N TYR A 563 7.84 -13.13 0.22
CA TYR A 563 6.41 -13.26 0.39
C TYR A 563 6.00 -13.79 1.77
N PHE A 564 6.82 -14.64 2.39
CA PHE A 564 6.43 -15.32 3.63
C PHE A 564 7.03 -14.70 4.87
N SER A 565 8.19 -14.12 4.81
CA SER A 565 8.91 -13.58 5.96
C SER A 565 10.33 -14.16 6.05
N THR A 566 10.99 -13.98 7.17
CA THR A 566 12.33 -14.54 7.41
C THR A 566 12.24 -16.04 7.76
N TRP A 567 13.26 -16.84 7.40
CA TRP A 567 13.35 -18.26 7.74
C TRP A 567 13.19 -18.55 9.24
N PRO A 568 13.77 -17.75 10.18
CA PRO A 568 13.55 -17.95 11.59
C PRO A 568 12.07 -17.86 12.00
N LEU A 569 11.34 -16.91 11.44
CA LEU A 569 9.91 -16.74 11.72
C LEU A 569 9.08 -17.90 11.17
N LEU A 570 9.40 -18.39 9.99
CA LEU A 570 8.78 -19.59 9.43
C LEU A 570 9.08 -20.83 10.28
N GLY A 571 10.33 -20.99 10.72
CA GLY A 571 10.71 -22.08 11.64
C GLY A 571 9.92 -22.03 12.96
N LEU A 572 9.75 -20.84 13.53
CA LEU A 572 8.91 -20.64 14.72
C LEU A 572 7.45 -20.96 14.44
N ALA A 573 6.92 -20.59 13.28
CA ALA A 573 5.53 -20.88 12.91
C ALA A 573 5.29 -22.40 12.73
N VAL A 574 6.20 -23.10 12.05
CA VAL A 574 6.12 -24.56 11.91
C VAL A 574 6.23 -25.23 13.28
N GLY A 575 7.22 -24.85 14.10
CA GLY A 575 7.37 -25.37 15.47
C GLY A 575 6.15 -25.12 16.35
N GLY A 576 5.58 -23.92 16.27
CA GLY A 576 4.34 -23.56 16.98
C GLY A 576 3.13 -24.33 16.48
N GLY A 577 3.00 -24.53 15.17
CA GLY A 577 1.97 -25.37 14.56
C GLY A 577 2.05 -26.82 15.06
N LEU A 578 3.22 -27.44 14.99
CA LEU A 578 3.45 -28.81 15.50
C LEU A 578 3.17 -28.91 17.00
N LEU A 579 3.68 -27.96 17.81
CA LEU A 579 3.44 -27.94 19.25
C LEU A 579 1.96 -27.80 19.57
N SER A 580 1.22 -26.96 18.84
CA SER A 580 -0.22 -26.77 19.04
C SER A 580 -1.01 -28.03 18.70
N LEU A 581 -0.63 -28.76 17.66
CA LEU A 581 -1.22 -30.06 17.31
C LEU A 581 -0.91 -31.14 18.36
N LEU A 582 0.35 -31.21 18.83
CA LEU A 582 0.75 -32.15 19.90
C LEU A 582 -0.06 -31.89 21.20
N ARG A 583 -0.35 -30.61 21.48
CA ARG A 583 -1.20 -30.24 22.63
C ARG A 583 -2.68 -30.30 22.34
N ARG A 584 -3.08 -30.73 21.14
CA ARG A 584 -4.48 -30.89 20.69
C ARG A 584 -5.30 -29.61 20.82
N GLU A 585 -4.65 -28.47 20.50
CA GLU A 585 -5.32 -27.16 20.51
C GLU A 585 -6.38 -27.09 19.41
N ARG A 586 -7.65 -26.98 19.79
CA ARG A 586 -8.77 -26.98 18.80
C ARG A 586 -8.70 -25.83 17.83
N TRP A 587 -8.30 -24.65 18.29
CA TRP A 587 -8.16 -23.48 17.43
C TRP A 587 -7.12 -23.69 16.33
N ALA A 588 -6.04 -24.43 16.63
CA ALA A 588 -4.99 -24.71 15.65
C ALA A 588 -5.49 -25.64 14.53
N ILE A 589 -6.28 -26.66 14.89
CA ILE A 589 -6.90 -27.54 13.89
C ILE A 589 -7.83 -26.75 12.97
N VAL A 590 -8.66 -25.85 13.52
CA VAL A 590 -9.55 -25.00 12.71
C VAL A 590 -8.76 -24.08 11.80
N LEU A 591 -7.69 -23.47 12.31
CA LEU A 591 -6.83 -22.57 11.52
C LEU A 591 -6.13 -23.32 10.36
N LEU A 592 -5.62 -24.53 10.61
CA LEU A 592 -4.99 -25.35 9.58
C LEU A 592 -6.01 -25.79 8.52
N LEU A 593 -7.16 -26.29 8.93
CA LEU A 593 -8.23 -26.65 7.97
C LEU A 593 -8.66 -25.44 7.12
N TRP A 594 -8.67 -24.26 7.71
CA TRP A 594 -8.97 -23.03 7.00
C TRP A 594 -7.88 -22.68 5.97
N CYS A 595 -6.61 -22.83 6.33
CA CYS A 595 -5.49 -22.64 5.39
C CYS A 595 -5.54 -23.65 4.24
N GLU A 596 -5.76 -24.92 4.53
CA GLU A 596 -5.87 -25.99 3.51
C GLU A 596 -7.04 -25.73 2.54
N LEU A 597 -8.20 -25.30 3.08
CA LEU A 597 -9.34 -24.94 2.24
C LEU A 597 -9.02 -23.77 1.31
N HIS A 598 -8.22 -22.78 1.75
CA HIS A 598 -7.80 -21.67 0.89
C HIS A 598 -6.81 -22.11 -0.17
N ILE A 599 -5.87 -22.99 0.14
CA ILE A 599 -4.95 -23.57 -0.83
C ILE A 599 -5.76 -24.31 -1.92
N LEU A 600 -6.76 -25.08 -1.51
CA LEU A 600 -7.63 -25.79 -2.45
C LEU A 600 -8.46 -24.82 -3.33
N LEU A 601 -9.05 -23.79 -2.74
CA LEU A 601 -9.83 -22.79 -3.49
C LEU A 601 -9.01 -21.90 -4.40
N SER A 602 -7.73 -21.71 -4.11
CA SER A 602 -6.80 -21.01 -5.01
C SER A 602 -6.32 -21.90 -6.15
N ASN A 603 -6.42 -23.24 -5.98
CA ASN A 603 -5.99 -24.23 -6.96
C ASN A 603 -7.10 -25.26 -7.24
N PRO A 604 -8.33 -24.83 -7.59
CA PRO A 604 -9.49 -25.73 -7.72
C PRO A 604 -9.32 -26.75 -8.85
N TYR A 605 -8.45 -26.46 -9.82
CA TYR A 605 -8.11 -27.36 -10.93
C TYR A 605 -7.39 -28.64 -10.46
N TRP A 606 -6.74 -28.67 -9.29
CA TRP A 606 -6.15 -29.88 -8.71
C TRP A 606 -7.19 -30.98 -8.47
N VAL A 607 -8.42 -30.59 -8.19
CA VAL A 607 -9.55 -31.48 -7.91
C VAL A 607 -10.68 -31.30 -8.93
N ARG A 608 -10.41 -30.71 -10.07
CA ARG A 608 -11.34 -30.48 -11.19
C ARG A 608 -12.60 -29.68 -10.80
N LEU A 609 -12.47 -28.76 -9.85
CA LEU A 609 -13.55 -27.83 -9.49
C LEU A 609 -13.54 -26.64 -10.44
N PRO A 610 -14.73 -26.09 -10.76
CA PRO A 610 -14.86 -24.83 -11.52
C PRO A 610 -14.40 -23.62 -10.66
N PHE A 611 -14.39 -22.44 -11.30
CA PHE A 611 -14.13 -21.15 -10.64
C PHE A 611 -12.66 -20.87 -10.31
N ALA A 612 -11.73 -21.30 -11.17
CA ALA A 612 -10.36 -20.84 -11.09
C ALA A 612 -10.30 -19.31 -11.20
N GLY A 613 -9.61 -18.67 -10.26
CA GLY A 613 -9.43 -17.20 -10.22
C GLY A 613 -10.34 -16.41 -9.28
N LEU A 614 -11.29 -17.04 -8.58
CA LEU A 614 -12.03 -16.37 -7.50
C LEU A 614 -11.10 -15.96 -6.34
N VAL A 615 -10.21 -16.87 -5.95
CA VAL A 615 -9.08 -16.61 -5.06
C VAL A 615 -7.84 -17.04 -5.82
N ASP A 616 -6.83 -16.19 -5.88
CA ASP A 616 -5.56 -16.50 -6.53
C ASP A 616 -4.46 -16.80 -5.51
N ASN A 617 -3.42 -17.51 -5.95
CA ASN A 617 -2.29 -17.87 -5.10
C ASN A 617 -1.52 -16.65 -4.60
N VAL A 618 -1.52 -15.53 -5.33
CA VAL A 618 -0.92 -14.27 -4.88
C VAL A 618 -1.66 -13.75 -3.64
N THR A 619 -2.99 -13.76 -3.66
CA THR A 619 -3.82 -13.40 -2.50
C THR A 619 -3.56 -14.34 -1.31
N LEU A 620 -3.46 -15.66 -1.56
CA LEU A 620 -3.14 -16.65 -0.52
C LEU A 620 -1.81 -16.33 0.16
N VAL A 621 -0.76 -16.14 -0.63
CA VAL A 621 0.58 -15.82 -0.13
C VAL A 621 0.60 -14.49 0.63
N GLN A 622 -0.08 -13.48 0.13
CA GLN A 622 -0.18 -12.17 0.78
C GLN A 622 -0.91 -12.22 2.13
N CYS A 623 -1.87 -13.15 2.30
CA CYS A 623 -2.60 -13.33 3.56
C CYS A 623 -1.88 -14.26 4.55
N SER A 624 -0.86 -14.99 4.11
CA SER A 624 -0.18 -16.03 4.92
C SER A 624 0.50 -15.50 6.17
N PHE A 625 0.82 -14.20 6.24
CA PHE A 625 1.40 -13.59 7.44
C PHE A 625 0.50 -13.75 8.67
N ILE A 626 -0.83 -13.87 8.51
CA ILE A 626 -1.77 -14.06 9.63
C ILE A 626 -1.55 -15.41 10.33
N PRO A 627 -1.68 -16.58 9.66
CA PRO A 627 -1.41 -17.87 10.29
C PRO A 627 0.04 -18.01 10.74
N VAL A 628 1.00 -17.49 9.98
CA VAL A 628 2.42 -17.50 10.37
C VAL A 628 2.62 -16.77 11.69
N ALA A 629 2.06 -15.56 11.84
CA ALA A 629 2.17 -14.79 13.07
C ALA A 629 1.48 -15.50 14.25
N ILE A 630 0.33 -16.12 14.05
CA ILE A 630 -0.40 -16.83 15.12
C ILE A 630 0.41 -18.04 15.62
N PHE A 631 0.92 -18.88 14.71
CA PHE A 631 1.68 -20.07 15.11
C PHE A 631 3.06 -19.72 15.70
N ALA A 632 3.78 -18.74 15.12
CA ALA A 632 5.03 -18.25 15.68
C ALA A 632 4.81 -17.66 17.09
N ALA A 633 3.75 -16.88 17.28
CA ALA A 633 3.38 -16.34 18.57
C ALA A 633 3.04 -17.41 19.60
N TYR A 634 2.45 -18.53 19.18
CA TYR A 634 2.21 -19.66 20.07
C TYR A 634 3.51 -20.31 20.55
N ALA A 635 4.48 -20.52 19.66
CA ALA A 635 5.80 -21.03 20.02
C ALA A 635 6.50 -20.10 21.03
N VAL A 636 6.51 -18.80 20.76
CA VAL A 636 7.10 -17.78 21.64
C VAL A 636 6.39 -17.75 22.99
N ALA A 637 5.07 -17.75 23.02
CA ALA A 637 4.29 -17.73 24.25
C ALA A 637 4.51 -19.01 25.09
N ALA A 638 4.62 -20.18 24.45
CA ALA A 638 4.94 -21.43 25.12
C ALA A 638 6.36 -21.42 25.72
N LEU A 639 7.35 -20.94 24.99
CA LEU A 639 8.72 -20.79 25.46
C LEU A 639 8.82 -19.82 26.66
N LEU A 640 8.25 -18.63 26.50
CA LEU A 640 8.26 -17.62 27.57
C LEU A 640 7.47 -18.06 28.79
N GLY A 641 6.37 -18.80 28.58
CA GLY A 641 5.61 -19.42 29.68
C GLY A 641 6.43 -20.46 30.44
N TRP A 642 7.19 -21.29 29.72
CA TRP A 642 8.07 -22.29 30.30
C TRP A 642 9.22 -21.63 31.09
N VAL A 643 9.93 -20.68 30.49
CA VAL A 643 10.99 -19.89 31.17
C VAL A 643 10.43 -19.16 32.39
N GLY A 644 9.25 -18.53 32.23
CA GLY A 644 8.56 -17.82 33.32
C GLY A 644 8.24 -18.73 34.51
N SER A 645 7.86 -19.99 34.26
CA SER A 645 7.59 -20.97 35.33
C SER A 645 8.86 -21.36 36.10
N MET A 646 10.00 -21.41 35.44
CA MET A 646 11.29 -21.70 36.10
C MET A 646 11.76 -20.56 36.99
N VAL A 647 11.51 -19.33 36.61
CA VAL A 647 12.02 -18.13 37.29
C VAL A 647 11.02 -17.57 38.31
N ALA A 648 9.74 -17.87 38.15
CA ALA A 648 8.66 -17.28 38.97
C ALA A 648 8.76 -17.59 40.49
N GLY A 649 9.36 -18.72 40.82
CA GLY A 649 9.61 -19.13 42.23
C GLY A 649 10.78 -18.40 42.89
N GLN A 650 11.63 -17.75 42.11
CA GLN A 650 12.89 -17.12 42.58
C GLN A 650 12.78 -15.59 42.73
N LEU A 651 11.74 -14.96 42.18
CA LEU A 651 11.58 -13.52 42.18
C LEU A 651 10.37 -13.07 42.99
N ASP A 652 10.53 -11.98 43.71
CA ASP A 652 9.43 -11.25 44.30
C ASP A 652 8.56 -10.52 43.26
N ALA A 653 7.49 -9.89 43.67
CA ALA A 653 6.60 -9.16 42.77
C ALA A 653 7.28 -7.99 42.04
N SER A 654 8.30 -7.36 42.64
CA SER A 654 9.09 -6.31 42.03
C SER A 654 10.04 -6.86 40.98
N GLY A 655 10.76 -7.92 41.29
CA GLY A 655 11.69 -8.60 40.37
C GLY A 655 10.97 -9.15 39.13
N ARG A 656 9.76 -9.72 39.28
CA ARG A 656 8.94 -10.15 38.14
C ARG A 656 8.51 -8.99 37.22
N ARG A 657 8.20 -7.81 37.79
CA ARG A 657 7.86 -6.62 36.98
C ARG A 657 9.07 -6.07 36.24
N THR A 658 10.21 -6.02 36.91
CA THR A 658 11.46 -5.56 36.26
C THR A 658 11.89 -6.51 35.14
N LEU A 659 11.80 -7.83 35.37
CA LEU A 659 12.07 -8.82 34.32
C LEU A 659 11.10 -8.67 33.14
N ALA A 660 9.79 -8.52 33.39
CA ALA A 660 8.82 -8.31 32.33
C ALA A 660 9.07 -7.02 31.52
N ALA A 661 9.45 -5.93 32.19
CA ALA A 661 9.80 -4.67 31.53
C ALA A 661 11.11 -4.82 30.72
N GLY A 662 12.10 -5.50 31.25
CA GLY A 662 13.34 -5.82 30.56
C GLY A 662 13.11 -6.69 29.31
N CYS A 663 12.32 -7.75 29.43
CA CYS A 663 11.91 -8.60 28.30
C CYS A 663 11.17 -7.80 27.22
N ALA A 664 10.25 -6.91 27.61
CA ALA A 664 9.53 -6.04 26.68
C ALA A 664 10.48 -5.10 25.93
N ALA A 665 11.43 -4.48 26.63
CA ALA A 665 12.43 -3.60 26.04
C ALA A 665 13.35 -4.34 25.06
N VAL A 666 13.84 -5.51 25.45
CA VAL A 666 14.69 -6.37 24.58
C VAL A 666 13.92 -6.85 23.36
N THR A 667 12.68 -7.28 23.53
CA THR A 667 11.81 -7.71 22.44
C THR A 667 11.58 -6.56 21.46
N LEU A 668 11.33 -5.36 21.96
CA LEU A 668 11.13 -4.18 21.13
C LEU A 668 12.41 -3.80 20.38
N ALA A 669 13.56 -3.79 21.05
CA ALA A 669 14.84 -3.50 20.41
C ALA A 669 15.22 -4.54 19.35
N ALA A 670 15.00 -5.84 19.64
CA ALA A 670 15.22 -6.93 18.68
C ALA A 670 14.26 -6.84 17.49
N GLY A 671 13.01 -6.44 17.75
CA GLY A 671 12.01 -6.21 16.70
C GLY A 671 12.39 -5.06 15.78
N VAL A 672 12.88 -3.97 16.35
CA VAL A 672 13.37 -2.82 15.59
C VAL A 672 14.57 -3.26 14.73
N ALA A 673 15.54 -3.93 15.31
CA ALA A 673 16.71 -4.43 14.56
C ALA A 673 16.34 -5.42 13.45
N GLY A 674 15.35 -6.30 13.69
CA GLY A 674 14.84 -7.24 12.68
C GLY A 674 13.91 -6.62 11.65
N GLY A 675 13.21 -5.54 11.99
CA GLY A 675 12.29 -4.83 11.10
C GLY A 675 12.97 -3.81 10.17
N LEU A 676 14.11 -3.25 10.60
CA LEU A 676 14.87 -2.28 9.79
C LEU A 676 15.26 -2.81 8.40
N PRO A 677 15.80 -4.04 8.25
CA PRO A 677 16.11 -4.60 6.94
C PRO A 677 14.87 -4.77 6.03
N GLN A 678 13.68 -4.86 6.61
CA GLN A 678 12.45 -5.01 5.83
C GLN A 678 12.02 -3.68 5.19
N LEU A 679 12.43 -2.54 5.74
CA LEU A 679 12.22 -1.24 5.09
C LEU A 679 13.03 -1.12 3.80
N ASP A 680 14.21 -1.72 3.74
CA ASP A 680 15.07 -1.73 2.55
C ASP A 680 14.53 -2.65 1.44
N ILE A 681 13.71 -3.66 1.80
CA ILE A 681 13.05 -4.56 0.83
C ILE A 681 11.91 -3.84 0.10
N LEU A 682 11.39 -2.77 0.66
CA LEU A 682 10.36 -1.95 0.06
C LEU A 682 10.98 -1.10 -1.06
N ASP A 683 11.25 -1.73 -2.20
CA ASP A 683 11.71 -1.05 -3.43
C ASP A 683 10.58 -0.20 -3.99
N LEU A 684 10.36 0.94 -3.35
CA LEU A 684 9.38 1.92 -3.77
C LEU A 684 9.86 2.58 -5.06
N LYS A 685 9.18 2.28 -6.16
CA LYS A 685 9.32 2.99 -7.42
C LYS A 685 8.15 3.95 -7.58
N PRO A 686 8.25 5.18 -7.07
CA PRO A 686 7.16 6.13 -7.22
C PRO A 686 6.95 6.42 -8.70
N TYR A 687 5.69 6.36 -9.15
CA TYR A 687 5.30 6.71 -10.51
C TYR A 687 5.21 8.22 -10.69
N VAL A 688 5.05 8.95 -9.61
CA VAL A 688 4.94 10.40 -9.58
C VAL A 688 6.09 10.94 -8.74
N ALA A 689 6.92 11.73 -9.35
CA ALA A 689 7.99 12.48 -8.69
C ALA A 689 7.55 13.91 -8.35
N SER A 690 8.34 14.63 -7.56
CA SER A 690 8.07 16.02 -7.22
C SER A 690 8.05 16.93 -8.46
N GLN A 691 8.89 16.63 -9.45
CA GLN A 691 8.97 17.34 -10.73
C GLN A 691 7.67 17.19 -11.53
N ASP A 692 7.08 15.98 -11.52
CA ASP A 692 5.79 15.74 -12.16
C ASP A 692 4.68 16.54 -11.49
N VAL A 693 4.67 16.60 -10.15
CA VAL A 693 3.69 17.43 -9.41
C VAL A 693 3.85 18.92 -9.73
N ALA A 694 5.09 19.41 -9.90
CA ALA A 694 5.35 20.79 -10.31
C ALA A 694 4.80 21.06 -11.71
N ALA A 695 5.05 20.15 -12.66
CA ALA A 695 4.50 20.23 -14.02
C ALA A 695 2.97 20.20 -14.04
N MET A 696 2.34 19.35 -13.21
CA MET A 696 0.88 19.27 -13.13
C MET A 696 0.24 20.52 -12.54
N ARG A 697 0.91 21.20 -11.61
CA ARG A 697 0.47 22.52 -11.12
C ARG A 697 0.57 23.58 -12.24
N TRP A 698 1.64 23.52 -13.04
CA TRP A 698 1.78 24.39 -14.20
C TRP A 698 0.67 24.13 -15.22
N ILE A 699 0.37 22.86 -15.54
CA ILE A 699 -0.74 22.46 -16.42
C ILE A 699 -2.06 23.03 -15.93
N ALA A 700 -2.37 22.90 -14.64
CA ALA A 700 -3.58 23.42 -14.02
C ALA A 700 -3.75 24.95 -14.23
N ALA A 701 -2.64 25.69 -14.27
CA ALA A 701 -2.66 27.14 -14.42
C ALA A 701 -2.59 27.62 -15.86
N ASN A 702 -2.10 26.82 -16.80
CA ASN A 702 -1.71 27.28 -18.15
C ASN A 702 -2.40 26.51 -19.29
N THR A 703 -3.22 25.49 -19.01
CA THR A 703 -3.95 24.76 -20.05
C THR A 703 -5.47 24.83 -19.82
N PRO A 704 -6.30 24.67 -20.86
CA PRO A 704 -7.74 24.57 -20.70
C PRO A 704 -8.13 23.41 -19.79
N GLN A 705 -9.25 23.55 -19.08
CA GLN A 705 -9.73 22.50 -18.15
C GLN A 705 -10.14 21.21 -18.87
N ASP A 706 -10.66 21.33 -20.09
CA ASP A 706 -11.05 20.24 -20.98
C ASP A 706 -9.89 19.72 -21.86
N ALA A 707 -8.65 20.17 -21.60
CA ALA A 707 -7.49 19.78 -22.37
C ALA A 707 -7.34 18.25 -22.43
N ARG A 708 -6.99 17.75 -23.62
CA ARG A 708 -6.71 16.32 -23.83
C ARG A 708 -5.23 16.12 -24.06
N PHE A 709 -4.65 15.22 -23.25
CA PHE A 709 -3.22 14.92 -23.23
C PHE A 709 -2.93 13.54 -23.78
N LEU A 710 -1.97 13.42 -24.67
CA LEU A 710 -1.31 12.17 -25.01
C LEU A 710 -0.26 11.88 -23.93
N VAL A 711 -0.30 10.69 -23.32
CA VAL A 711 0.58 10.25 -22.25
C VAL A 711 1.21 8.90 -22.57
N SER A 712 2.45 8.68 -22.11
CA SER A 712 3.15 7.41 -22.30
C SER A 712 2.57 6.32 -21.42
N ASP A 713 2.27 5.17 -22.02
CA ASP A 713 2.01 3.92 -21.30
C ASP A 713 3.21 2.98 -21.42
N PHE A 714 3.40 2.12 -20.44
CA PHE A 714 4.36 1.04 -20.48
C PHE A 714 3.72 -0.28 -19.99
N ALA A 715 4.20 -1.39 -20.55
CA ALA A 715 3.83 -2.72 -20.12
C ALA A 715 4.68 -3.15 -18.93
N PHE A 716 4.10 -3.88 -17.98
CA PHE A 716 4.91 -4.56 -16.97
C PHE A 716 5.71 -5.68 -17.63
N THR A 717 6.98 -5.81 -17.26
CA THR A 717 7.92 -6.83 -17.80
C THR A 717 7.45 -8.26 -17.60
N TRP A 718 6.52 -8.50 -16.67
CA TRP A 718 5.98 -9.81 -16.35
C TRP A 718 4.56 -10.08 -16.89
N ALA A 719 3.92 -9.07 -17.48
CA ALA A 719 2.57 -9.16 -18.06
C ALA A 719 2.53 -8.35 -19.36
N SER A 720 3.09 -8.91 -20.42
CA SER A 720 3.24 -8.25 -21.72
C SER A 720 1.94 -7.78 -22.38
N ASN A 721 0.78 -8.20 -21.87
CA ASN A 721 -0.53 -7.92 -22.45
C ASN A 721 -1.31 -6.82 -21.72
N LEU A 722 -0.77 -6.27 -20.63
CA LEU A 722 -1.45 -5.27 -19.81
C LEU A 722 -0.62 -3.99 -19.80
N ALA A 723 -1.10 -2.97 -20.47
CA ALA A 723 -0.62 -1.61 -20.25
C ALA A 723 -0.99 -1.20 -18.82
N GLN A 724 -0.04 -1.26 -17.93
CA GLN A 724 -0.29 -1.11 -16.50
C GLN A 724 0.31 0.13 -15.90
N GLY A 725 0.32 1.18 -16.57
CA GLY A 725 0.76 2.45 -16.04
C GLY A 725 1.34 3.32 -17.12
N SER A 726 1.54 4.53 -16.75
CA SER A 726 2.28 5.49 -17.55
C SER A 726 3.40 6.03 -16.67
N ASP A 727 4.14 6.95 -17.20
CA ASP A 727 4.80 7.94 -16.37
C ASP A 727 3.73 8.64 -15.50
N ALA A 728 4.03 9.73 -14.84
CA ALA A 728 3.04 10.43 -14.03
C ALA A 728 1.81 10.93 -14.82
N GLY A 729 1.82 10.86 -16.17
CA GLY A 729 0.74 11.33 -17.03
C GLY A 729 -0.63 10.70 -16.70
N LEU A 730 -0.68 9.45 -16.25
CA LEU A 730 -1.92 8.82 -15.76
C LEU A 730 -2.59 9.62 -14.64
N TRP A 731 -1.80 10.33 -13.83
CA TRP A 731 -2.26 11.07 -12.66
C TRP A 731 -2.77 12.49 -12.97
N LEU A 732 -2.63 12.95 -14.22
CA LEU A 732 -3.11 14.27 -14.66
C LEU A 732 -4.55 14.56 -14.22
N PRO A 733 -5.53 13.66 -14.41
CA PRO A 733 -6.91 13.92 -14.01
C PRO A 733 -7.10 14.19 -12.51
N LEU A 734 -6.18 13.74 -11.66
CA LEU A 734 -6.28 13.88 -10.20
C LEU A 734 -5.36 14.96 -9.64
N LEU A 735 -4.22 15.25 -10.28
CA LEU A 735 -3.18 16.13 -9.74
C LEU A 735 -3.12 17.50 -10.40
N SER A 736 -3.65 17.67 -11.64
CA SER A 736 -3.58 18.92 -12.39
C SER A 736 -4.85 19.76 -12.34
N ARG A 737 -5.74 19.56 -11.38
CA ARG A 737 -7.00 20.32 -11.32
C ARG A 737 -7.28 20.92 -9.95
N PRO A 738 -7.95 22.07 -9.87
CA PRO A 738 -8.62 22.52 -8.65
C PRO A 738 -9.81 21.61 -8.33
N THR A 739 -10.09 21.41 -7.05
CA THR A 739 -11.23 20.62 -6.60
C THR A 739 -12.55 21.17 -7.19
N GLY A 740 -13.35 20.30 -7.81
CA GLY A 740 -14.65 20.65 -8.37
C GLY A 740 -14.65 21.11 -9.84
N SER A 741 -13.51 21.19 -10.52
CA SER A 741 -13.43 21.44 -11.97
C SER A 741 -13.49 20.14 -12.80
N GLU A 742 -13.83 20.23 -14.10
CA GLU A 742 -13.72 19.07 -14.98
C GLU A 742 -12.27 18.62 -15.13
N PRO A 743 -11.99 17.30 -15.10
CA PRO A 743 -10.61 16.81 -15.22
C PRO A 743 -10.14 16.89 -16.67
N PRO A 744 -8.84 17.17 -16.91
CA PRO A 744 -8.25 16.96 -18.21
C PRO A 744 -8.37 15.48 -18.59
N THR A 745 -8.57 15.19 -19.85
CA THR A 745 -8.66 13.83 -20.36
C THR A 745 -7.30 13.35 -20.85
N THR A 746 -7.01 12.06 -20.67
CA THR A 746 -5.78 11.46 -21.13
C THR A 746 -6.06 10.42 -22.21
N VAL A 747 -5.22 10.42 -23.24
CA VAL A 747 -5.16 9.41 -24.28
C VAL A 747 -3.83 8.68 -24.14
N ARG A 748 -3.87 7.38 -24.18
CA ARG A 748 -2.74 6.52 -23.86
C ARG A 748 -2.05 6.02 -25.13
N THR A 749 -0.76 5.75 -25.04
CA THR A 749 0.05 5.23 -26.14
C THR A 749 0.14 3.69 -26.15
N SER A 750 -0.72 3.02 -25.42
CA SER A 750 -0.68 1.56 -25.31
C SER A 750 -1.32 0.89 -26.52
N THR A 751 -0.62 -0.10 -27.08
CA THR A 751 -1.18 -1.01 -28.11
C THR A 751 -2.14 -2.05 -27.55
N ALA A 752 -2.12 -2.27 -26.25
CA ALA A 752 -3.14 -3.09 -25.59
C ALA A 752 -4.42 -2.25 -25.48
N PRO A 753 -5.57 -2.76 -25.98
CA PRO A 753 -6.82 -2.08 -25.71
C PRO A 753 -6.93 -1.85 -24.19
N PRO A 754 -7.44 -0.70 -23.73
CA PRO A 754 -7.69 -0.51 -22.34
C PRO A 754 -8.67 -1.60 -21.93
N GLN A 755 -8.13 -2.69 -21.39
CA GLN A 755 -8.98 -3.66 -20.76
C GLN A 755 -9.53 -2.93 -19.56
N PRO A 756 -10.85 -2.76 -19.46
CA PRO A 756 -11.43 -2.32 -18.23
C PRO A 756 -10.90 -3.28 -17.18
N SER A 757 -10.09 -2.78 -16.26
CA SER A 757 -9.33 -3.60 -15.31
C SER A 757 -10.23 -4.52 -14.48
N TYR A 758 -11.56 -4.35 -14.55
CA TYR A 758 -12.53 -5.01 -13.69
C TYR A 758 -13.86 -5.37 -14.38
N ASN A 759 -13.86 -5.62 -15.69
CA ASN A 759 -15.06 -6.03 -16.43
C ASN A 759 -16.18 -4.97 -16.50
N GLU A 760 -15.84 -3.73 -16.30
CA GLU A 760 -16.79 -2.64 -16.47
C GLU A 760 -17.05 -2.41 -17.96
N ARG A 761 -18.27 -1.98 -18.26
CA ARG A 761 -18.69 -1.75 -19.64
C ARG A 761 -18.19 -0.40 -20.11
N LEU A 762 -17.69 -0.35 -21.34
CA LEU A 762 -17.39 0.92 -21.99
C LEU A 762 -18.67 1.74 -22.20
N ALA A 763 -18.57 3.03 -21.97
CA ALA A 763 -19.65 3.98 -22.21
C ALA A 763 -19.87 4.17 -23.72
N ASP A 764 -18.80 4.19 -24.50
CA ASP A 764 -18.81 4.35 -25.95
C ASP A 764 -17.82 3.38 -26.60
N PRO A 765 -18.28 2.49 -27.50
CA PRO A 765 -17.40 1.62 -28.27
C PRO A 765 -16.39 2.36 -29.15
N ALA A 766 -16.71 3.58 -29.59
CA ALA A 766 -15.81 4.42 -30.39
C ALA A 766 -14.52 4.79 -29.62
N TYR A 767 -14.55 4.74 -28.28
CA TYR A 767 -13.37 4.93 -27.45
C TYR A 767 -12.26 3.91 -27.74
N LEU A 768 -12.61 2.68 -28.05
CA LEU A 768 -11.60 1.66 -28.43
C LEU A 768 -10.92 2.01 -29.75
N THR A 769 -11.71 2.44 -30.74
CA THR A 769 -11.20 2.90 -32.04
C THR A 769 -10.26 4.07 -31.84
N MET A 770 -10.70 5.09 -31.10
CA MET A 770 -9.86 6.25 -30.76
C MET A 770 -8.54 5.81 -30.11
N THR A 771 -8.59 4.92 -29.13
CA THR A 771 -7.38 4.47 -28.42
C THR A 771 -6.42 3.74 -29.35
N VAL A 772 -6.92 2.87 -30.22
CA VAL A 772 -6.10 2.15 -31.20
C VAL A 772 -5.45 3.14 -32.18
N GLU A 773 -6.21 4.05 -32.76
CA GLU A 773 -5.72 5.00 -33.76
C GLU A 773 -4.73 6.00 -33.15
N THR A 774 -5.00 6.53 -31.96
CA THR A 774 -4.06 7.42 -31.27
C THR A 774 -2.78 6.71 -30.83
N THR A 775 -2.87 5.42 -30.48
CA THR A 775 -1.69 4.59 -30.20
C THR A 775 -0.84 4.39 -31.45
N LEU A 776 -1.46 4.04 -32.58
CA LEU A 776 -0.75 3.91 -33.85
C LEU A 776 -0.11 5.22 -34.27
N ALA A 777 -0.80 6.34 -34.07
CA ALA A 777 -0.25 7.67 -34.31
C ALA A 777 0.99 7.95 -33.43
N ALA A 778 0.91 7.66 -32.12
CA ALA A 778 2.04 7.82 -31.22
C ALA A 778 3.23 6.92 -31.61
N VAL A 779 2.99 5.68 -32.00
CA VAL A 779 4.03 4.76 -32.49
C VAL A 779 4.67 5.27 -33.77
N ALA A 780 3.89 5.80 -34.71
CA ALA A 780 4.42 6.41 -35.93
C ALA A 780 5.32 7.61 -35.65
N LEU A 781 4.96 8.43 -34.67
CA LEU A 781 5.77 9.58 -34.24
C LEU A 781 7.06 9.15 -33.52
N THR A 782 7.05 8.05 -32.79
CA THR A 782 8.23 7.61 -32.02
C THR A 782 9.22 6.79 -32.83
N ASN A 783 8.77 6.10 -33.88
CA ASN A 783 9.61 5.29 -34.77
C ASN A 783 10.10 6.08 -36.01
N ALA A 784 10.35 7.35 -35.87
CA ALA A 784 10.66 8.26 -36.97
C ALA A 784 11.81 7.80 -37.90
N ALA A 785 12.71 6.94 -37.44
CA ALA A 785 13.79 6.37 -38.27
C ALA A 785 13.28 5.34 -39.30
N THR A 786 12.10 4.77 -39.10
CA THR A 786 11.51 3.72 -39.94
C THR A 786 10.17 4.10 -40.56
N THR A 787 9.60 5.24 -40.15
CA THR A 787 8.27 5.70 -40.57
C THR A 787 8.39 6.71 -41.69
N ASP A 788 7.61 6.55 -42.77
CA ASP A 788 7.59 7.48 -43.89
C ASP A 788 6.89 8.80 -43.48
N GLU A 789 7.21 9.88 -44.22
CA GLU A 789 6.70 11.22 -43.95
C GLU A 789 5.16 11.30 -43.99
N ARG A 790 4.50 10.50 -44.84
CA ARG A 790 3.03 10.48 -44.96
C ARG A 790 2.39 9.91 -43.70
N SER A 791 2.98 8.84 -43.15
CA SER A 791 2.53 8.24 -41.92
C SER A 791 2.69 9.20 -40.72
N VAL A 792 3.76 9.99 -40.70
CA VAL A 792 3.96 11.03 -39.67
C VAL A 792 2.90 12.14 -39.78
N ILE A 793 2.64 12.63 -41.01
CA ILE A 793 1.59 13.63 -41.24
C ILE A 793 0.21 13.09 -40.80
N ALA A 794 -0.11 11.86 -41.21
CA ALA A 794 -1.35 11.21 -40.82
C ALA A 794 -1.46 11.08 -39.30
N ALA A 795 -0.37 10.76 -38.63
CA ALA A 795 -0.36 10.64 -37.15
C ALA A 795 -0.74 11.97 -36.45
N TRP A 796 -0.15 13.11 -36.91
CA TRP A 796 -0.55 14.41 -36.36
C TRP A 796 -1.98 14.79 -36.67
N GLN A 797 -2.51 14.41 -37.85
CA GLN A 797 -3.91 14.63 -38.22
C GLN A 797 -4.83 13.82 -37.30
N THR A 798 -4.55 12.53 -37.11
CA THR A 798 -5.32 11.65 -36.20
C THR A 798 -5.38 12.21 -34.79
N LEU A 799 -4.24 12.64 -34.22
CA LEU A 799 -4.23 13.24 -32.88
C LEU A 799 -5.15 14.46 -32.79
N ARG A 800 -5.11 15.34 -33.82
CA ARG A 800 -5.98 16.54 -33.87
C ARG A 800 -7.46 16.20 -34.05
N GLU A 801 -7.79 15.23 -34.89
CA GLU A 801 -9.17 14.77 -35.11
C GLU A 801 -9.80 14.25 -33.81
N TYR A 802 -9.00 13.62 -32.97
CA TYR A 802 -9.42 13.21 -31.63
C TYR A 802 -9.29 14.29 -30.54
N GLY A 803 -8.99 15.52 -30.93
CA GLY A 803 -8.90 16.65 -30.01
C GLY A 803 -7.74 16.58 -29.03
N VAL A 804 -6.70 15.81 -29.34
CA VAL A 804 -5.46 15.79 -28.53
C VAL A 804 -4.69 17.08 -28.77
N GLY A 805 -4.70 17.97 -27.79
CA GLY A 805 -4.04 19.28 -27.90
C GLY A 805 -2.67 19.31 -27.27
N TYR A 806 -2.34 18.33 -26.43
CA TYR A 806 -1.12 18.36 -25.65
C TYR A 806 -0.46 16.98 -25.56
N ILE A 807 0.87 16.98 -25.35
CA ILE A 807 1.63 15.76 -25.03
C ILE A 807 2.31 16.00 -23.69
N TYR A 808 2.20 15.03 -22.78
CA TYR A 808 2.90 15.02 -21.51
C TYR A 808 3.98 13.94 -21.51
N VAL A 809 5.20 14.36 -21.17
CA VAL A 809 6.33 13.44 -20.99
C VAL A 809 6.85 13.62 -19.56
N GLY A 810 6.59 12.64 -18.71
CA GLY A 810 6.94 12.69 -17.30
C GLY A 810 8.41 12.38 -17.02
N SER A 811 8.83 12.60 -15.78
CA SER A 811 10.20 12.35 -15.32
C SER A 811 10.66 10.91 -15.52
N ARG A 812 9.73 9.96 -15.49
CA ARG A 812 10.00 8.54 -15.73
C ARG A 812 10.18 8.19 -17.20
N GLY A 813 9.63 8.99 -18.10
CA GLY A 813 9.68 8.78 -19.54
C GLY A 813 8.69 7.72 -20.02
N GLY A 814 8.97 7.18 -21.19
CA GLY A 814 8.16 6.19 -21.89
C GLY A 814 8.47 6.23 -23.40
N ILE A 815 7.56 5.75 -24.24
CA ILE A 815 7.75 5.74 -25.68
C ILE A 815 7.76 7.16 -26.29
N LEU A 816 7.05 8.09 -25.65
CA LEU A 816 7.12 9.51 -26.04
C LEU A 816 8.43 10.08 -25.53
N SER A 817 9.26 10.54 -26.45
CA SER A 817 10.59 11.07 -26.12
C SER A 817 10.75 12.49 -26.67
N PRO A 818 11.27 13.45 -25.89
CA PRO A 818 11.61 14.77 -26.36
C PRO A 818 12.57 14.72 -27.57
N LEU A 819 13.51 13.76 -27.60
CA LEU A 819 14.44 13.56 -28.73
C LEU A 819 13.74 13.36 -30.05
N THR A 820 12.55 12.79 -30.04
CA THR A 820 11.76 12.54 -31.23
C THR A 820 10.79 13.70 -31.47
N LEU A 821 10.13 14.17 -30.41
CA LEU A 821 9.13 15.24 -30.50
C LEU A 821 9.72 16.55 -30.94
N ASP A 822 10.92 16.93 -30.49
CA ASP A 822 11.60 18.17 -30.85
C ASP A 822 11.99 18.24 -32.33
N ARG A 823 11.92 17.12 -33.07
CA ARG A 823 12.14 17.09 -34.55
C ARG A 823 10.93 17.58 -35.34
N TYR A 824 9.78 17.65 -34.71
CA TYR A 824 8.53 17.97 -35.38
C TYR A 824 8.07 19.40 -35.04
N PRO A 825 7.89 20.27 -36.05
CA PRO A 825 7.40 21.64 -35.83
C PRO A 825 5.97 21.68 -35.25
N GLN A 826 5.24 20.56 -35.31
CA GLN A 826 3.92 20.43 -34.71
C GLN A 826 3.95 20.27 -33.20
N ALA A 827 5.05 19.78 -32.63
CA ALA A 827 5.23 19.63 -31.18
C ALA A 827 5.94 20.86 -30.62
N VAL A 828 5.20 21.79 -30.05
CA VAL A 828 5.76 23.03 -29.50
C VAL A 828 5.93 22.87 -27.97
N PRO A 829 7.16 22.91 -27.44
CA PRO A 829 7.39 22.82 -26.02
C PRO A 829 6.83 24.05 -25.30
N LEU A 830 5.96 23.86 -24.34
CA LEU A 830 5.36 24.88 -23.48
C LEU A 830 5.97 24.91 -22.08
N TYR A 831 6.37 23.76 -21.59
CA TYR A 831 6.98 23.57 -20.29
C TYR A 831 8.11 22.57 -20.38
N HIS A 832 9.21 22.89 -19.74
CA HIS A 832 10.32 21.98 -19.56
C HIS A 832 11.04 22.28 -18.24
N ALA A 833 11.08 21.34 -17.35
CA ALA A 833 11.87 21.39 -16.13
C ALA A 833 12.13 19.98 -15.58
N ASP A 834 13.38 19.74 -15.16
CA ASP A 834 13.79 18.54 -14.41
C ASP A 834 13.33 17.20 -15.03
N GLY A 835 13.45 17.09 -16.34
CA GLY A 835 13.11 15.88 -17.09
C GLY A 835 11.61 15.68 -17.34
N VAL A 836 10.79 16.70 -17.13
CA VAL A 836 9.37 16.73 -17.50
C VAL A 836 9.11 17.75 -18.59
N TRP A 837 8.36 17.37 -19.62
CA TRP A 837 7.97 18.23 -20.74
C TRP A 837 6.46 18.25 -20.93
N VAL A 838 5.97 19.40 -21.35
CA VAL A 838 4.61 19.55 -21.89
C VAL A 838 4.71 20.22 -23.24
N TYR A 839 4.18 19.56 -24.28
CA TYR A 839 4.12 20.10 -25.64
C TYR A 839 2.67 20.46 -25.99
N ALA A 840 2.50 21.54 -26.76
CA ALA A 840 1.24 21.75 -27.48
C ALA A 840 1.34 21.12 -28.87
N ILE A 841 0.24 20.59 -29.38
CA ILE A 841 0.11 20.12 -30.77
C ILE A 841 -0.49 21.25 -31.61
N ARG A 842 0.29 21.71 -32.61
CA ARG A 842 -0.13 22.73 -33.59
C ARG A 842 -0.69 22.12 -34.87
#